data_aad14ab538aeb4e289ae108408887e69
#
_entry.id   aad14ab538aeb4e289ae108408887e69
#
_cell.length_a   1.000
_cell.length_b   1.000
_cell.length_c   1.000
_cell.angle_alpha   90.00
_cell.angle_beta   90.00
_cell.angle_gamma   90.00
#
_symmetry.space_group_name_H-M   'P 1'
#
loop_
_entity.id
_entity.type
_entity.pdbx_description
1 polymer ?
#
loop_
_entity_poly.entity_id
_entity_poly.type
_entity_poly.pdbx_seq_one_letter_code
_entity_poly.pdbx_strand_id
1 'polypeptide(L)'
;MDAGDGRKPVSPRRSGAPAGMQRARWILMGIATLLILVVLGFIAVARYRTKNYLTGLPKRLGVDIQQQSDSFTYSQSSKGKTLFTVHASKEIQRRNGKIGLHDVGIVLYGPTGQPTDRIHGADFEYDQKLQRMTAQGEVYIDLVPPASANLQPVKPGDAEARMVHVKTMGLDFDQKAETASTSGAVEFRTAGYAGGAVGASYDAKRNVVILLSSVRLSGLRKDRPVLLTAERAELDRQSNVVDLVSAHYLSTGNSGTQSAEAHHAIVLIQQDGTPERVDAEGGVRLEGAQQGEIASKRMALLLGPKGQAKDAHFIDEVRYRNDEGPKHSKGHATDVRIAFDSAGRAQRAAMSGGVGFVELDAASERELDAATVNVALSGGGDQPAVVRGAEAFGPGGAHLRMVDEDAKGRRTTDVHANKLVGRFAAAAKKTVLTGLDGTGNSQVERATLDPRRVMLSKDTSHGESLKIDFKLGADSRPQLSRAEQHGNVRTLRETLGKNGEQQVEHGRSDDMVFETQTNLVHMTGSVEVQDASSAILADRLDINRATGDATANGAVRASYLQQPAAGVRASEQQEPVHVLAMRAVFYKGIELTEFFGDAHRRARLWQGSSQVEAPVLDFYLKEKRLIARGASADDAAAVQAVLVGTSINTGAKPSSGPLRVSSRQMIYADATRTIEFTGEVRAVDQGGMLTAQQATVWLAGAGVGTGVGTGVGAGVGAGTSKETPGLMGGKIDHMVATGSVVLEQPGRRGTGEKLVYTAVDSTYVLTGTRSVPPRVEDSAEGSTTGAALRFRSGDDSVQVLGSEDGKVAGRVRSETRVKH
;
A
#
# COMPACT_ATOMS: atom_id res chain seq x y z
N MET A 1 49.10 -34.12 -48.62
CA MET A 1 47.85 -34.67 -49.12
C MET A 1 46.77 -33.75 -48.57
N ASP A 2 46.49 -32.68 -49.23
CA ASP A 2 45.61 -32.50 -50.38
C ASP A 2 44.18 -32.51 -49.95
N ALA A 3 43.52 -31.54 -50.00
CA ALA A 3 42.61 -30.79 -50.87
C ALA A 3 41.93 -29.67 -50.08
N GLY A 4 41.99 -28.49 -50.31
CA GLY A 4 41.41 -27.60 -51.29
C GLY A 4 39.90 -27.52 -51.26
N ASP A 5 39.37 -26.48 -50.56
CA ASP A 5 38.02 -26.04 -50.93
C ASP A 5 37.87 -24.54 -50.83
N GLY A 6 37.56 -24.00 -52.02
CA GLY A 6 37.39 -22.59 -52.21
C GLY A 6 36.02 -22.11 -51.77
N ARG A 7 36.01 -21.13 -50.88
CA ARG A 7 34.79 -20.35 -50.58
C ARG A 7 34.80 -19.03 -51.28
N LYS A 8 33.92 -18.90 -52.23
CA LYS A 8 33.56 -17.64 -52.86
C LYS A 8 32.92 -16.67 -51.81
N PRO A 9 33.20 -15.38 -51.85
CA PRO A 9 32.55 -14.43 -50.99
C PRO A 9 31.13 -14.14 -51.48
N VAL A 10 30.21 -14.30 -50.57
CA VAL A 10 28.81 -13.93 -50.81
C VAL A 10 28.66 -12.43 -50.60
N SER A 11 28.25 -11.72 -51.62
CA SER A 11 27.87 -10.32 -51.58
C SER A 11 26.64 -10.08 -50.69
N PRO A 12 26.60 -9.06 -49.84
CA PRO A 12 25.40 -8.76 -49.07
C PRO A 12 24.34 -8.12 -49.98
N ARG A 13 23.20 -8.71 -49.99
CA ARG A 13 21.98 -8.18 -50.56
C ARG A 13 21.60 -6.88 -49.86
N ARG A 14 21.53 -5.80 -50.56
CA ARG A 14 20.86 -4.56 -50.10
C ARG A 14 19.38 -4.84 -50.02
N SER A 15 18.85 -4.82 -48.81
CA SER A 15 17.40 -4.76 -48.57
C SER A 15 16.92 -3.33 -48.81
N GLY A 16 16.02 -3.18 -49.77
CA GLY A 16 15.39 -1.92 -50.07
C GLY A 16 14.51 -1.43 -48.89
N ALA A 17 14.65 -0.19 -48.56
CA ALA A 17 13.82 0.50 -47.60
C ALA A 17 12.44 0.81 -48.19
N PRO A 18 11.36 0.71 -47.41
CA PRO A 18 9.99 0.93 -47.89
C PRO A 18 9.70 2.39 -48.17
N ALA A 19 8.99 2.61 -49.29
CA ALA A 19 8.54 3.89 -49.77
C ALA A 19 7.43 4.49 -48.89
N GLY A 20 7.77 5.27 -47.88
CA GLY A 20 6.80 5.95 -47.04
C GLY A 20 7.30 7.20 -46.30
N MET A 21 8.59 7.45 -46.33
CA MET A 21 9.29 8.34 -45.37
C MET A 21 9.69 9.71 -45.92
N GLN A 22 8.91 10.34 -46.78
CA GLN A 22 9.40 11.54 -47.48
C GLN A 22 8.89 12.89 -46.98
N ARG A 23 7.92 12.93 -46.08
CA ARG A 23 7.26 14.21 -45.73
C ARG A 23 7.90 15.02 -44.58
N ALA A 24 8.70 14.43 -43.74
CA ALA A 24 9.34 15.14 -42.63
C ALA A 24 10.81 15.52 -42.89
N ARG A 25 11.42 14.91 -43.92
CA ARG A 25 12.78 15.23 -44.37
C ARG A 25 12.96 16.71 -44.77
N TRP A 26 11.85 17.32 -45.15
CA TRP A 26 11.85 18.67 -45.74
C TRP A 26 11.96 19.81 -44.73
N ILE A 27 11.56 19.62 -43.46
CA ILE A 27 11.56 20.73 -42.52
C ILE A 27 12.95 21.01 -41.97
N LEU A 28 13.72 20.00 -41.72
CA LEU A 28 15.08 20.15 -41.20
C LEU A 28 16.14 20.25 -42.31
N MET A 29 15.92 19.60 -43.43
CA MET A 29 16.66 20.00 -44.60
C MET A 29 16.36 21.44 -44.98
N GLY A 30 15.12 21.93 -44.71
CA GLY A 30 14.78 23.34 -44.88
C GLY A 30 15.60 24.27 -43.98
N ILE A 31 15.72 24.00 -42.69
CA ILE A 31 16.51 24.82 -41.75
C ILE A 31 17.99 24.71 -42.06
N ALA A 32 18.51 23.56 -42.40
CA ALA A 32 19.90 23.34 -42.73
C ALA A 32 20.23 23.85 -44.17
N THR A 33 19.30 23.65 -45.11
CA THR A 33 19.38 24.23 -46.41
C THR A 33 19.24 25.75 -46.30
N LEU A 34 18.45 26.27 -45.37
CA LEU A 34 18.27 27.67 -45.09
C LEU A 34 19.63 28.40 -44.90
N LEU A 35 20.51 27.83 -44.15
CA LEU A 35 21.79 28.48 -43.85
C LEU A 35 22.88 28.18 -44.87
N ILE A 36 22.84 27.03 -45.53
CA ILE A 36 23.66 26.84 -46.73
C ILE A 36 23.24 27.86 -47.77
N LEU A 37 22.03 28.19 -47.76
CA LEU A 37 21.47 29.10 -48.75
C LEU A 37 21.57 30.58 -48.38
N VAL A 38 21.65 30.85 -47.05
CA VAL A 38 22.17 32.15 -46.66
C VAL A 38 23.59 32.31 -47.16
N VAL A 39 24.38 31.28 -47.37
CA VAL A 39 25.72 31.33 -47.90
C VAL A 39 25.81 31.19 -49.42
N LEU A 40 25.19 30.18 -49.91
CA LEU A 40 25.08 30.02 -51.35
C LEU A 40 24.03 30.96 -51.93
N GLY A 41 23.04 31.17 -51.06
CA GLY A 41 22.03 32.08 -51.13
C GLY A 41 22.49 33.48 -51.36
N PHE A 42 23.66 33.72 -51.05
CA PHE A 42 24.26 35.00 -51.35
C PHE A 42 24.26 35.44 -52.81
N ILE A 43 23.86 34.60 -53.57
CA ILE A 43 24.04 34.77 -54.98
C ILE A 43 22.70 34.69 -55.71
N ALA A 44 21.60 35.30 -55.46
CA ALA A 44 20.48 35.23 -56.29
C ALA A 44 19.33 36.11 -56.07
N VAL A 45 19.08 37.15 -56.19
CA VAL A 45 17.79 37.77 -56.36
C VAL A 45 17.81 39.22 -56.48
N ALA A 46 17.53 39.70 -57.41
CA ALA A 46 16.95 41.00 -57.40
C ALA A 46 16.22 41.29 -58.67
N ARG A 47 14.98 41.36 -58.56
CA ARG A 47 14.28 42.17 -59.61
C ARG A 47 12.93 42.64 -59.11
N TYR A 48 12.87 43.54 -58.20
CA TYR A 48 11.67 44.42 -58.22
C TYR A 48 11.83 45.55 -57.22
N ARG A 49 12.08 46.67 -57.65
CA ARG A 49 11.97 48.01 -57.04
C ARG A 49 13.23 48.84 -57.05
N THR A 50 13.86 49.05 -58.18
CA THR A 50 14.63 50.28 -58.28
C THR A 50 14.75 50.76 -59.76
N LYS A 51 13.63 50.72 -60.51
CA LYS A 51 13.59 51.42 -61.78
C LYS A 51 13.51 52.95 -61.70
N ASN A 52 13.26 53.50 -60.54
CA ASN A 52 12.90 54.92 -60.46
C ASN A 52 13.75 55.80 -59.54
N TYR A 53 14.89 55.35 -59.04
CA TYR A 53 15.73 56.19 -58.16
C TYR A 53 17.11 56.60 -58.72
N LEU A 54 17.56 56.04 -59.82
CA LEU A 54 18.87 56.35 -60.33
C LEU A 54 18.93 57.22 -61.62
N THR A 55 17.79 57.74 -62.09
CA THR A 55 17.77 58.64 -63.20
C THR A 55 17.97 60.12 -62.83
N GLY A 56 18.30 60.44 -61.62
CA GLY A 56 18.35 61.79 -61.08
C GLY A 56 19.65 62.21 -60.38
N LEU A 57 20.69 61.42 -60.42
CA LEU A 57 21.99 61.83 -59.81
C LEU A 57 22.82 62.64 -60.77
N PRO A 58 23.23 63.84 -60.42
CA PRO A 58 24.02 64.67 -61.31
C PRO A 58 25.43 64.10 -61.56
N LYS A 59 25.90 64.10 -62.75
CA LYS A 59 27.28 63.71 -63.29
C LYS A 59 28.47 64.31 -62.53
N ARG A 60 28.41 64.48 -61.19
CA ARG A 60 29.49 65.19 -60.48
C ARG A 60 29.96 64.44 -59.21
N LEU A 61 30.17 63.15 -59.26
CA LEU A 61 30.94 62.41 -58.25
C LEU A 61 31.59 61.16 -58.85
N GLY A 62 32.19 61.32 -59.98
CA GLY A 62 32.84 60.22 -60.70
C GLY A 62 34.27 59.98 -60.38
N VAL A 63 34.76 60.26 -59.15
CA VAL A 63 36.23 60.18 -58.91
C VAL A 63 36.63 58.77 -58.44
N ASP A 64 35.66 57.85 -58.05
CA ASP A 64 35.99 56.57 -57.50
C ASP A 64 35.58 55.31 -58.30
N ILE A 65 35.01 55.55 -59.49
CA ILE A 65 34.58 54.46 -60.40
C ILE A 65 35.70 54.24 -61.42
N GLN A 66 36.23 53.00 -61.54
CA GLN A 66 37.18 52.65 -62.56
C GLN A 66 36.56 52.13 -63.83
N GLN A 67 35.48 51.37 -63.72
CA GLN A 67 34.71 50.80 -64.81
C GLN A 67 33.27 50.64 -64.43
N GLN A 68 32.30 50.84 -65.31
CA GLN A 68 30.89 50.55 -65.13
C GLN A 68 30.40 49.73 -66.32
N SER A 69 29.65 48.65 -66.07
CA SER A 69 29.07 47.81 -67.09
C SER A 69 27.55 47.71 -66.85
N ASP A 70 26.72 47.83 -67.81
CA ASP A 70 25.30 47.58 -67.79
C ASP A 70 25.10 46.11 -68.23
N SER A 71 24.54 45.28 -67.40
CA SER A 71 24.42 43.83 -67.54
C SER A 71 25.71 43.05 -67.28
N PHE A 72 25.78 42.40 -66.13
CA PHE A 72 26.90 41.56 -65.79
C PHE A 72 26.39 40.10 -65.57
N THR A 73 27.15 39.17 -66.20
CA THR A 73 26.89 37.76 -66.03
C THR A 73 28.22 37.04 -65.81
N TYR A 74 28.28 36.29 -64.70
CA TYR A 74 29.44 35.50 -64.38
C TYR A 74 29.00 34.07 -64.02
N SER A 75 29.59 33.06 -64.58
CA SER A 75 29.36 31.66 -64.28
C SER A 75 30.65 31.00 -63.89
N GLN A 76 30.60 30.31 -62.77
CA GLN A 76 31.68 29.47 -62.30
C GLN A 76 31.36 28.01 -62.59
N SER A 77 32.33 27.30 -63.16
CA SER A 77 32.20 25.87 -63.45
C SER A 77 33.42 25.12 -62.91
N SER A 78 33.14 23.91 -62.41
CA SER A 78 34.16 22.98 -61.93
C SER A 78 33.95 21.63 -62.59
N LYS A 79 35.00 21.01 -63.06
CA LYS A 79 34.95 19.71 -63.74
C LYS A 79 33.89 19.62 -64.87
N GLY A 80 33.69 20.72 -65.63
CA GLY A 80 32.71 20.77 -66.73
C GLY A 80 31.26 20.93 -66.34
N LYS A 81 30.94 21.20 -65.08
CA LYS A 81 29.62 21.49 -64.61
C LYS A 81 29.54 22.92 -64.08
N THR A 82 28.53 23.67 -64.45
CA THR A 82 28.24 24.97 -63.86
C THR A 82 27.83 24.80 -62.43
N LEU A 83 28.49 25.50 -61.47
CA LEU A 83 28.20 25.49 -60.05
C LEU A 83 27.21 26.60 -59.77
N PHE A 84 27.41 27.77 -60.26
CA PHE A 84 26.53 28.92 -60.14
C PHE A 84 26.65 29.93 -61.24
N THR A 85 25.62 30.73 -61.44
CA THR A 85 25.60 31.85 -62.30
C THR A 85 25.11 33.11 -61.57
N VAL A 86 25.87 34.18 -61.64
CA VAL A 86 25.54 35.49 -61.10
C VAL A 86 25.06 36.38 -62.24
N HIS A 87 23.94 37.01 -62.08
CA HIS A 87 23.43 38.05 -62.93
C HIS A 87 23.33 39.34 -62.13
N ALA A 88 23.79 40.46 -62.68
CA ALA A 88 23.56 41.75 -62.07
C ALA A 88 23.14 42.75 -63.20
N SER A 89 22.22 43.64 -62.88
CA SER A 89 21.75 44.65 -63.79
C SER A 89 22.86 45.71 -64.10
N LYS A 90 23.73 45.87 -63.08
CA LYS A 90 24.83 46.84 -63.18
C LYS A 90 26.03 46.40 -62.38
N GLU A 91 27.26 46.56 -62.93
CA GLU A 91 28.52 46.37 -62.24
C GLU A 91 29.25 47.71 -62.16
N ILE A 92 29.77 48.07 -61.03
CA ILE A 92 30.59 49.25 -60.77
C ILE A 92 31.88 48.81 -60.14
N GLN A 93 32.97 48.81 -60.92
CA GLN A 93 34.30 48.55 -60.37
C GLN A 93 34.87 49.82 -59.79
N ARG A 94 35.28 49.81 -58.55
CA ARG A 94 35.86 50.94 -57.83
C ARG A 94 37.42 50.85 -57.86
N ARG A 95 38.07 51.98 -57.77
CA ARG A 95 39.56 52.04 -57.71
C ARG A 95 40.15 51.34 -56.49
N ASN A 96 39.41 51.20 -55.47
CA ASN A 96 39.85 50.46 -54.23
C ASN A 96 39.85 48.96 -54.43
N GLY A 97 39.52 48.46 -55.64
CA GLY A 97 39.42 46.99 -55.85
C GLY A 97 38.10 46.35 -55.46
N LYS A 98 37.13 47.13 -55.04
CA LYS A 98 35.77 46.64 -54.73
C LYS A 98 34.85 46.74 -55.92
N ILE A 99 34.02 45.75 -56.12
CA ILE A 99 32.99 45.68 -57.14
C ILE A 99 31.62 45.82 -56.54
N GLY A 100 30.90 46.87 -56.88
CA GLY A 100 29.48 47.00 -56.57
C GLY A 100 28.64 46.34 -57.65
N LEU A 101 27.74 45.50 -57.26
CA LEU A 101 26.75 44.77 -58.07
C LEU A 101 25.36 45.20 -57.69
N HIS A 102 24.55 45.64 -58.69
CA HIS A 102 23.16 46.04 -58.40
C HIS A 102 22.17 45.09 -59.05
N ASP A 103 21.03 44.91 -58.44
CA ASP A 103 19.97 43.98 -58.87
C ASP A 103 20.52 42.58 -59.12
N VAL A 104 21.11 42.00 -58.11
CA VAL A 104 21.83 40.77 -58.24
C VAL A 104 20.90 39.59 -58.16
N GLY A 105 20.99 38.67 -59.09
CA GLY A 105 20.36 37.37 -59.08
C GLY A 105 21.40 36.29 -59.30
N ILE A 106 21.37 35.25 -58.38
CA ILE A 106 22.28 34.16 -58.53
C ILE A 106 21.49 32.87 -58.56
N VAL A 107 21.88 32.00 -59.41
CA VAL A 107 21.31 30.67 -59.59
C VAL A 107 22.37 29.65 -59.29
N LEU A 108 22.03 28.73 -58.39
CA LEU A 108 22.85 27.59 -58.03
C LEU A 108 22.39 26.35 -58.77
N TYR A 109 23.35 25.49 -59.10
CA TYR A 109 23.06 24.26 -59.82
C TYR A 109 23.47 23.06 -59.02
N GLY A 110 22.57 22.10 -58.93
CA GLY A 110 22.84 20.85 -58.25
C GLY A 110 23.74 19.91 -59.04
N PRO A 111 24.11 18.76 -58.50
CA PRO A 111 24.97 17.76 -59.12
C PRO A 111 24.48 17.28 -60.49
N THR A 112 23.18 17.41 -60.78
CA THR A 112 22.53 17.06 -62.05
C THR A 112 22.57 18.16 -63.08
N GLY A 113 23.09 19.35 -62.72
CA GLY A 113 23.09 20.54 -63.62
C GLY A 113 21.74 21.27 -63.69
N GLN A 114 20.79 20.91 -62.87
CA GLN A 114 19.49 21.64 -62.77
C GLN A 114 19.61 22.77 -61.73
N PRO A 115 18.93 23.93 -61.93
CA PRO A 115 18.89 24.97 -60.92
C PRO A 115 18.23 24.42 -59.64
N THR A 116 18.91 24.57 -58.51
CA THR A 116 18.42 24.12 -57.22
C THR A 116 17.94 25.27 -56.37
N ASP A 117 18.64 26.39 -56.38
CA ASP A 117 18.37 27.47 -55.46
C ASP A 117 18.54 28.82 -56.12
N ARG A 118 17.84 29.82 -55.64
CA ARG A 118 17.87 31.19 -56.16
C ARG A 118 18.03 32.17 -55.01
N ILE A 119 18.86 33.18 -55.23
CA ILE A 119 19.07 34.25 -54.29
C ILE A 119 18.93 35.60 -54.99
N HIS A 120 18.34 36.59 -54.31
CA HIS A 120 18.27 37.93 -54.84
C HIS A 120 18.36 39.01 -53.75
N GLY A 121 18.99 40.12 -54.13
CA GLY A 121 19.10 41.33 -53.34
C GLY A 121 19.52 42.54 -54.19
N ALA A 122 19.21 43.70 -53.68
CA ALA A 122 19.39 44.93 -54.42
C ALA A 122 20.87 45.25 -54.70
N ASP A 123 21.69 45.16 -53.65
CA ASP A 123 23.05 45.68 -53.70
C ASP A 123 24.04 44.75 -53.00
N PHE A 124 25.07 44.32 -53.75
CA PHE A 124 26.19 43.52 -53.23
C PHE A 124 27.51 44.23 -53.49
N GLU A 125 28.43 44.13 -52.54
CA GLU A 125 29.81 44.62 -52.74
C GLU A 125 30.76 43.38 -52.61
N TYR A 126 31.60 43.22 -53.66
CA TYR A 126 32.60 42.18 -53.65
C TYR A 126 34.02 42.79 -53.54
N ASP A 127 34.72 42.37 -52.47
CA ASP A 127 36.13 42.74 -52.28
C ASP A 127 37.04 41.61 -52.80
N GLN A 128 37.67 41.86 -53.95
CA GLN A 128 38.55 40.88 -54.61
C GLN A 128 39.77 40.52 -53.76
N LYS A 129 40.31 41.49 -52.97
CA LYS A 129 41.55 41.28 -52.22
C LYS A 129 41.24 40.40 -50.96
N LEU A 130 40.14 40.63 -50.34
CA LEU A 130 39.68 39.88 -49.15
C LEU A 130 38.92 38.62 -49.55
N GLN A 131 38.51 38.46 -50.78
CA GLN A 131 37.62 37.40 -51.29
C GLN A 131 36.33 37.36 -50.51
N ARG A 132 35.76 38.55 -50.19
CA ARG A 132 34.57 38.72 -49.34
C ARG A 132 33.48 39.46 -50.11
N MET A 133 32.27 38.94 -50.02
CA MET A 133 31.07 39.57 -50.59
C MET A 133 30.11 39.95 -49.46
N THR A 134 29.59 41.17 -49.51
CA THR A 134 28.71 41.75 -48.52
C THR A 134 27.46 42.32 -49.20
N ALA A 135 26.28 41.97 -48.68
CA ALA A 135 25.04 42.62 -48.98
C ALA A 135 24.57 43.45 -47.76
N GLN A 136 24.16 44.68 -47.97
CA GLN A 136 23.73 45.58 -46.90
C GLN A 136 22.21 45.65 -46.72
N GLY A 137 21.46 45.28 -47.75
CA GLY A 137 20.00 45.34 -47.78
C GLY A 137 19.30 44.01 -47.49
N GLU A 138 18.03 43.94 -47.88
CA GLU A 138 17.25 42.70 -47.82
C GLU A 138 17.79 41.69 -48.85
N VAL A 139 17.95 40.46 -48.41
CA VAL A 139 18.31 39.31 -49.21
C VAL A 139 17.20 38.29 -49.14
N TYR A 140 16.73 37.81 -50.24
CA TYR A 140 15.70 36.79 -50.36
C TYR A 140 16.30 35.52 -50.96
N ILE A 141 15.92 34.38 -50.44
CA ILE A 141 16.49 33.11 -50.82
C ILE A 141 15.38 32.08 -50.97
N ASP A 142 15.27 31.48 -52.14
CA ASP A 142 14.30 30.41 -52.39
C ASP A 142 15.05 29.08 -52.53
N LEU A 143 14.68 28.16 -51.71
CA LEU A 143 15.30 26.85 -51.56
C LEU A 143 14.44 25.78 -52.18
N VAL A 144 14.95 25.10 -53.15
CA VAL A 144 14.33 23.93 -53.75
C VAL A 144 14.83 22.68 -53.00
N PRO A 145 13.98 21.91 -52.39
CA PRO A 145 14.41 20.68 -51.74
C PRO A 145 15.04 19.73 -52.76
N PRO A 146 16.14 19.04 -52.41
CA PRO A 146 16.76 18.08 -53.31
C PRO A 146 15.72 17.03 -53.73
N ALA A 147 15.60 16.82 -55.04
CA ALA A 147 14.78 15.75 -55.58
C ALA A 147 15.37 14.44 -55.06
N SER A 148 14.68 13.74 -54.15
CA SER A 148 15.11 12.41 -53.75
C SER A 148 14.90 11.48 -54.93
N ALA A 149 15.89 10.63 -55.20
CA ALA A 149 15.96 9.74 -56.39
C ALA A 149 14.75 8.76 -56.50
N ASN A 150 13.84 8.75 -55.56
CA ASN A 150 12.70 7.83 -55.49
C ASN A 150 11.31 8.48 -55.37
N LEU A 151 11.17 9.79 -55.62
CA LEU A 151 9.87 10.43 -55.65
C LEU A 151 9.24 10.41 -57.03
N GLN A 152 8.00 10.01 -57.13
CA GLN A 152 7.17 10.24 -58.33
C GLN A 152 7.24 11.72 -58.74
N PRO A 153 7.16 12.05 -60.05
CA PRO A 153 7.22 13.41 -60.51
C PRO A 153 6.18 14.29 -59.82
N VAL A 154 6.65 15.27 -59.08
CA VAL A 154 5.84 16.18 -58.27
C VAL A 154 5.04 17.06 -59.26
N LYS A 155 3.74 17.16 -59.05
CA LYS A 155 2.92 18.12 -59.83
C LYS A 155 3.46 19.54 -59.62
N PRO A 156 3.44 20.43 -60.64
CA PRO A 156 4.05 21.75 -60.54
C PRO A 156 3.57 22.59 -59.33
N GLY A 157 2.33 22.48 -58.90
CA GLY A 157 1.82 23.17 -57.68
C GLY A 157 2.31 22.61 -56.34
N ASP A 158 2.70 21.33 -56.28
CA ASP A 158 3.24 20.73 -55.07
C ASP A 158 4.72 21.05 -54.84
N ALA A 159 5.44 21.41 -55.93
CA ALA A 159 6.86 21.81 -55.86
C ALA A 159 6.99 23.18 -55.16
N GLU A 160 6.12 24.12 -55.47
CA GLU A 160 6.11 25.47 -54.90
C GLU A 160 5.71 25.44 -53.40
N ALA A 161 4.76 24.59 -53.06
CA ALA A 161 4.36 24.39 -51.67
C ALA A 161 5.47 23.78 -50.78
N ARG A 162 6.54 23.25 -51.37
CA ARG A 162 7.71 22.66 -50.65
C ARG A 162 8.88 23.60 -50.57
N MET A 163 8.87 24.74 -51.25
CA MET A 163 9.95 25.70 -51.19
C MET A 163 10.10 26.30 -49.81
N VAL A 164 11.34 26.51 -49.40
CA VAL A 164 11.63 27.28 -48.18
C VAL A 164 12.02 28.69 -48.65
N HIS A 165 11.20 29.65 -48.29
CA HIS A 165 11.47 31.06 -48.52
C HIS A 165 12.20 31.66 -47.34
N VAL A 166 13.33 32.26 -47.55
CA VAL A 166 14.13 32.93 -46.52
C VAL A 166 14.32 34.38 -46.85
N LYS A 167 14.18 35.19 -45.83
CA LYS A 167 14.45 36.61 -45.84
C LYS A 167 15.46 36.97 -44.78
N THR A 168 16.48 37.73 -45.09
CA THR A 168 17.44 38.24 -44.09
C THR A 168 17.89 39.68 -44.46
N MET A 169 18.38 40.37 -43.43
CA MET A 169 18.94 41.72 -43.58
C MET A 169 20.45 41.69 -43.38
N GLY A 170 21.15 42.10 -44.42
CA GLY A 170 22.60 42.08 -44.41
C GLY A 170 23.22 40.71 -44.51
N LEU A 171 24.27 40.55 -45.23
CA LEU A 171 24.88 39.23 -45.33
C LEU A 171 26.36 39.40 -45.72
N ASP A 172 27.21 38.61 -45.08
CA ASP A 172 28.66 38.60 -45.26
C ASP A 172 29.13 37.19 -45.59
N PHE A 173 29.82 37.07 -46.71
CA PHE A 173 30.37 35.80 -47.20
C PHE A 173 31.88 35.88 -47.34
N ASP A 174 32.59 35.01 -46.66
CA ASP A 174 34.05 34.82 -46.80
C ASP A 174 34.30 33.56 -47.65
N GLN A 175 34.76 33.82 -48.89
CA GLN A 175 34.99 32.76 -49.85
C GLN A 175 36.16 31.86 -49.41
N LYS A 176 37.22 32.42 -48.77
CA LYS A 176 38.41 31.68 -48.33
C LYS A 176 38.07 30.77 -47.10
N ALA A 177 37.32 31.30 -46.17
CA ALA A 177 36.88 30.53 -45.03
C ALA A 177 35.73 29.56 -45.38
N GLU A 178 35.03 29.82 -46.48
CA GLU A 178 33.78 29.14 -46.90
C GLU A 178 32.70 29.29 -45.83
N THR A 179 32.61 30.49 -45.26
CA THR A 179 31.60 30.83 -44.23
C THR A 179 30.70 31.97 -44.66
N ALA A 180 29.45 31.94 -44.22
CA ALA A 180 28.58 33.10 -44.38
C ALA A 180 27.90 33.41 -43.04
N SER A 181 27.60 34.70 -42.86
CA SER A 181 27.00 35.16 -41.64
C SER A 181 26.13 36.39 -41.84
N THR A 182 25.14 36.55 -41.03
CA THR A 182 24.32 37.76 -40.87
C THR A 182 24.14 38.05 -39.41
N SER A 183 24.14 39.29 -39.01
CA SER A 183 23.71 39.74 -37.67
C SER A 183 22.26 40.24 -37.66
N GLY A 184 21.61 40.35 -38.84
CA GLY A 184 20.25 40.78 -39.00
C GLY A 184 19.19 39.76 -38.67
N ALA A 185 17.95 40.18 -38.73
CA ALA A 185 16.81 39.22 -38.57
C ALA A 185 16.82 38.24 -39.75
N VAL A 186 16.60 36.97 -39.44
CA VAL A 186 16.41 35.89 -40.41
C VAL A 186 14.99 35.37 -40.27
N GLU A 187 14.19 35.41 -41.32
CA GLU A 187 12.85 34.85 -41.36
C GLU A 187 12.78 33.73 -42.39
N PHE A 188 12.09 32.64 -42.06
CA PHE A 188 11.89 31.54 -43.00
C PHE A 188 10.46 31.02 -42.97
N ARG A 189 9.96 30.57 -44.11
CA ARG A 189 8.62 30.04 -44.26
C ARG A 189 8.56 28.85 -45.20
N THR A 190 7.80 27.86 -44.83
CA THR A 190 7.41 26.71 -45.66
C THR A 190 5.89 26.56 -45.60
N ALA A 191 5.28 25.62 -46.34
CA ALA A 191 3.84 25.38 -46.35
C ALA A 191 3.26 24.99 -44.95
N GLY A 192 4.07 24.44 -44.04
CA GLY A 192 3.59 23.97 -42.73
C GLY A 192 4.22 24.67 -41.50
N TYR A 193 5.31 25.44 -41.72
CA TYR A 193 6.04 26.06 -40.61
C TYR A 193 6.59 27.42 -41.00
N ALA A 194 6.63 28.31 -40.04
CA ALA A 194 7.29 29.60 -40.15
C ALA A 194 8.22 29.78 -38.96
N GLY A 195 9.35 30.40 -39.16
CA GLY A 195 10.32 30.63 -38.13
C GLY A 195 11.16 31.87 -38.34
N GLY A 196 11.96 32.21 -37.36
CA GLY A 196 12.91 33.29 -37.41
C GLY A 196 13.98 33.20 -36.35
N ALA A 197 15.01 34.01 -36.51
CA ALA A 197 16.10 34.17 -35.57
C ALA A 197 16.75 35.55 -35.76
N VAL A 198 17.60 35.95 -34.84
CA VAL A 198 18.46 37.12 -34.98
C VAL A 198 19.91 36.65 -35.07
N GLY A 199 20.49 36.93 -36.21
CA GLY A 199 21.83 36.48 -36.55
C GLY A 199 21.88 35.00 -36.97
N ALA A 200 22.67 34.70 -37.98
CA ALA A 200 22.92 33.35 -38.45
C ALA A 200 24.36 33.20 -38.98
N SER A 201 24.89 31.98 -38.86
CA SER A 201 26.19 31.61 -39.42
C SER A 201 26.13 30.22 -40.06
N TYR A 202 26.82 30.04 -41.14
CA TYR A 202 27.01 28.75 -41.81
C TYR A 202 28.49 28.49 -42.09
N ASP A 203 28.93 27.30 -41.75
CA ASP A 203 30.24 26.76 -42.10
C ASP A 203 30.07 25.62 -43.11
N ALA A 204 30.46 25.87 -44.34
CA ALA A 204 30.31 24.92 -45.43
C ALA A 204 31.26 23.71 -45.32
N LYS A 205 32.45 23.88 -44.72
CA LYS A 205 33.38 22.78 -44.50
C LYS A 205 32.87 21.78 -43.48
N ARG A 206 32.30 22.27 -42.39
CA ARG A 206 31.70 21.46 -41.29
C ARG A 206 30.24 21.08 -41.60
N ASN A 207 29.61 21.72 -42.53
CA ASN A 207 28.20 21.59 -42.89
C ASN A 207 27.27 21.90 -41.69
N VAL A 208 27.64 22.92 -40.89
CA VAL A 208 26.96 23.33 -39.66
C VAL A 208 26.30 24.68 -39.87
N VAL A 209 25.07 24.74 -39.37
CA VAL A 209 24.21 25.90 -39.38
C VAL A 209 23.99 26.37 -37.97
N ILE A 210 24.20 27.64 -37.68
CA ILE A 210 23.97 28.22 -36.35
C ILE A 210 23.01 29.41 -36.48
N LEU A 211 21.90 29.34 -35.74
CA LEU A 211 21.04 30.49 -35.46
C LEU A 211 21.47 31.09 -34.11
N LEU A 212 21.87 32.34 -34.11
CA LEU A 212 22.65 32.92 -33.02
C LEU A 212 21.82 33.31 -31.80
N SER A 213 20.60 33.79 -32.02
CA SER A 213 19.74 34.21 -30.93
C SER A 213 18.26 34.27 -31.31
N SER A 214 17.37 34.26 -30.32
CA SER A 214 15.92 34.48 -30.48
C SER A 214 15.26 33.54 -31.49
N VAL A 215 15.67 32.30 -31.48
CA VAL A 215 15.17 31.28 -32.39
C VAL A 215 13.70 30.99 -32.09
N ARG A 216 12.86 31.05 -33.15
CA ARG A 216 11.44 30.74 -33.07
C ARG A 216 11.01 29.92 -34.26
N LEU A 217 10.28 28.84 -34.03
CA LEU A 217 9.65 28.00 -35.05
C LEU A 217 8.20 27.75 -34.65
N SER A 218 7.25 28.07 -35.53
CA SER A 218 5.81 27.87 -35.34
C SER A 218 5.22 27.11 -36.51
N GLY A 219 4.20 26.28 -36.26
CA GLY A 219 3.54 25.48 -37.29
C GLY A 219 2.39 24.67 -36.77
N LEU A 220 1.88 23.75 -37.59
CA LEU A 220 0.83 22.84 -37.26
C LEU A 220 1.36 21.40 -37.25
N ARG A 221 1.14 20.67 -36.17
CA ARG A 221 1.42 19.24 -36.05
C ARG A 221 0.12 18.50 -35.76
N LYS A 222 -0.37 17.71 -36.73
CA LYS A 222 -1.66 17.02 -36.63
C LYS A 222 -2.80 17.99 -36.23
N ASP A 223 -2.90 19.11 -36.95
CA ASP A 223 -3.87 20.18 -36.74
C ASP A 223 -3.76 20.91 -35.39
N ARG A 224 -2.68 20.71 -34.66
CA ARG A 224 -2.40 21.39 -33.38
C ARG A 224 -1.29 22.44 -33.62
N PRO A 225 -1.49 23.69 -33.21
CA PRO A 225 -0.43 24.69 -33.25
C PRO A 225 0.70 24.28 -32.32
N VAL A 226 1.91 24.38 -32.83
CA VAL A 226 3.16 24.14 -32.09
C VAL A 226 4.04 25.37 -32.20
N LEU A 227 4.75 25.66 -31.12
CA LEU A 227 5.74 26.72 -31.03
C LEU A 227 7.00 26.15 -30.36
N LEU A 228 8.14 26.26 -31.03
CA LEU A 228 9.45 25.99 -30.45
C LEU A 228 10.19 27.30 -30.37
N THR A 229 10.75 27.62 -29.22
CA THR A 229 11.67 28.76 -29.06
C THR A 229 12.98 28.27 -28.45
N ALA A 230 14.08 28.90 -28.80
CA ALA A 230 15.37 28.65 -28.17
C ALA A 230 16.20 29.96 -28.20
N GLU A 231 17.14 30.07 -27.29
CA GLU A 231 18.09 31.17 -27.28
C GLU A 231 19.03 31.02 -28.46
N ARG A 232 19.54 29.84 -28.74
CA ARG A 232 20.41 29.48 -29.83
C ARG A 232 20.03 28.11 -30.40
N ALA A 233 20.24 27.91 -31.71
CA ALA A 233 20.12 26.60 -32.33
C ALA A 233 21.33 26.32 -33.20
N GLU A 234 21.88 25.12 -33.16
CA GLU A 234 22.95 24.63 -34.03
C GLU A 234 22.50 23.35 -34.74
N LEU A 235 22.58 23.29 -36.03
CA LEU A 235 22.22 22.14 -36.82
C LEU A 235 23.44 21.59 -37.53
N ASP A 236 23.90 20.44 -37.13
CA ASP A 236 24.87 19.62 -37.85
C ASP A 236 24.11 18.76 -38.87
N ARG A 237 24.31 19.07 -40.14
CA ARG A 237 23.65 18.37 -41.25
C ARG A 237 24.31 17.05 -41.60
N GLN A 238 25.54 16.82 -41.18
CA GLN A 238 26.22 15.57 -41.42
C GLN A 238 25.73 14.48 -40.51
N SER A 239 25.53 14.81 -39.22
CA SER A 239 25.03 13.90 -38.21
C SER A 239 23.49 13.94 -38.05
N ASN A 240 22.79 14.92 -38.67
CA ASN A 240 21.36 15.22 -38.50
C ASN A 240 20.99 15.50 -37.02
N VAL A 241 21.84 16.26 -36.35
CA VAL A 241 21.65 16.64 -34.95
C VAL A 241 21.33 18.14 -34.87
N VAL A 242 20.29 18.48 -34.12
CA VAL A 242 20.00 19.85 -33.74
C VAL A 242 20.28 20.01 -32.24
N ASP A 243 21.14 20.96 -31.95
CA ASP A 243 21.47 21.39 -30.60
C ASP A 243 20.70 22.68 -30.29
N LEU A 244 19.96 22.71 -29.17
CA LEU A 244 19.13 23.82 -28.76
C LEU A 244 19.52 24.27 -27.36
N VAL A 245 19.80 25.56 -27.22
CA VAL A 245 20.07 26.17 -25.90
C VAL A 245 18.82 26.91 -25.43
N SER A 246 18.44 26.72 -24.17
CA SER A 246 17.23 27.29 -23.57
C SER A 246 15.98 26.98 -24.39
N ALA A 247 15.78 25.67 -24.65
CA ALA A 247 14.68 25.19 -25.50
C ALA A 247 13.35 25.24 -24.76
N HIS A 248 12.34 25.80 -25.38
CA HIS A 248 10.97 25.79 -24.90
C HIS A 248 10.03 25.39 -26.04
N TYR A 249 9.28 24.31 -25.82
CA TYR A 249 8.28 23.78 -26.74
C TYR A 249 6.88 23.96 -26.17
N LEU A 250 5.94 24.40 -26.99
CA LEU A 250 4.54 24.59 -26.64
C LEU A 250 3.66 23.96 -27.71
N SER A 251 2.66 23.20 -27.29
CA SER A 251 1.63 22.66 -28.17
C SER A 251 0.25 22.82 -27.54
N THR A 252 -0.69 23.36 -28.30
CA THR A 252 -2.07 23.59 -27.83
C THR A 252 -3.03 22.67 -28.57
N GLY A 253 -3.84 21.94 -27.85
CA GLY A 253 -4.84 21.01 -28.39
C GLY A 253 -6.17 21.09 -27.63
N ASN A 254 -7.13 20.23 -28.01
CA ASN A 254 -8.47 20.18 -27.36
C ASN A 254 -8.39 19.79 -25.87
N SER A 255 -7.34 19.09 -25.45
CA SER A 255 -7.09 18.71 -24.05
C SER A 255 -6.30 19.76 -23.26
N GLY A 256 -6.05 20.93 -23.82
CA GLY A 256 -5.26 22.01 -23.21
C GLY A 256 -3.88 22.17 -23.80
N THR A 257 -3.05 22.95 -23.13
CA THR A 257 -1.69 23.27 -23.52
C THR A 257 -0.70 22.29 -22.91
N GLN A 258 0.27 21.84 -23.69
CA GLN A 258 1.41 21.05 -23.27
C GLN A 258 2.67 21.86 -23.48
N SER A 259 3.54 21.93 -22.49
CA SER A 259 4.84 22.58 -22.58
C SER A 259 5.98 21.64 -22.24
N ALA A 260 7.15 21.91 -22.81
CA ALA A 260 8.40 21.27 -22.46
C ALA A 260 9.52 22.30 -22.45
N GLU A 261 10.34 22.28 -21.42
CA GLU A 261 11.46 23.21 -21.22
C GLU A 261 12.73 22.45 -20.86
N ALA A 262 13.86 22.92 -21.36
CA ALA A 262 15.17 22.44 -20.97
C ALA A 262 16.22 23.52 -21.25
N HIS A 263 17.27 23.58 -20.42
CA HIS A 263 18.39 24.48 -20.67
C HIS A 263 19.15 24.06 -21.91
N HIS A 264 19.31 22.79 -22.17
CA HIS A 264 19.95 22.24 -23.32
C HIS A 264 19.16 21.04 -23.87
N ALA A 265 18.95 20.97 -25.16
CA ALA A 265 18.27 19.86 -25.82
C ALA A 265 18.96 19.48 -27.15
N ILE A 266 19.28 18.21 -27.28
CA ILE A 266 19.86 17.62 -28.49
C ILE A 266 18.75 16.78 -29.14
N VAL A 267 18.44 17.11 -30.40
CA VAL A 267 17.41 16.42 -31.19
C VAL A 267 18.09 15.69 -32.36
N LEU A 268 18.03 14.36 -32.32
CA LEU A 268 18.41 13.53 -33.44
C LEU A 268 17.22 13.40 -34.40
N ILE A 269 17.50 13.61 -35.69
CA ILE A 269 16.46 13.70 -36.73
C ILE A 269 16.70 12.65 -37.80
N GLN A 270 15.66 11.94 -38.19
CA GLN A 270 15.68 11.00 -39.30
C GLN A 270 15.85 11.74 -40.64
N GLN A 271 16.26 10.99 -41.68
CA GLN A 271 16.43 11.56 -43.04
C GLN A 271 15.16 12.22 -43.61
N ASP A 272 13.98 11.90 -43.10
CA ASP A 272 12.69 12.48 -43.46
C ASP A 272 12.34 13.75 -42.69
N GLY A 273 13.20 14.17 -41.72
CA GLY A 273 13.01 15.32 -40.87
C GLY A 273 12.19 15.07 -39.62
N THR A 274 11.76 13.81 -39.38
CA THR A 274 11.03 13.47 -38.13
C THR A 274 12.04 13.34 -37.00
N PRO A 275 11.81 13.95 -35.84
CA PRO A 275 12.65 13.69 -34.67
C PRO A 275 12.53 12.22 -34.26
N GLU A 276 13.69 11.61 -34.05
CA GLU A 276 13.85 10.22 -33.61
C GLU A 276 14.10 10.14 -32.10
N ARG A 277 14.96 11.06 -31.61
CA ARG A 277 15.37 11.10 -30.22
C ARG A 277 15.56 12.56 -29.79
N VAL A 278 15.16 12.82 -28.56
CA VAL A 278 15.42 14.10 -27.88
C VAL A 278 16.12 13.76 -26.57
N ASP A 279 17.35 14.24 -26.41
CA ASP A 279 18.08 14.25 -25.15
C ASP A 279 18.07 15.67 -24.60
N ALA A 280 17.56 15.84 -23.40
CA ALA A 280 17.44 17.14 -22.75
C ALA A 280 18.09 17.13 -21.38
N GLU A 281 18.72 18.23 -21.01
CA GLU A 281 19.42 18.39 -19.73
C GLU A 281 19.37 19.83 -19.21
N GLY A 282 19.72 19.98 -17.92
CA GLY A 282 19.78 21.28 -17.28
C GLY A 282 18.41 21.77 -16.80
N GLY A 283 17.65 20.92 -16.10
CA GLY A 283 16.33 21.29 -15.56
C GLY A 283 15.21 21.10 -16.57
N VAL A 284 14.99 19.85 -16.95
CA VAL A 284 13.89 19.47 -17.83
C VAL A 284 12.57 19.55 -17.09
N ARG A 285 11.59 20.23 -17.69
CA ARG A 285 10.22 20.32 -17.20
C ARG A 285 9.24 20.04 -18.33
N LEU A 286 8.29 19.14 -18.07
CA LEU A 286 7.18 18.85 -18.96
C LEU A 286 5.88 19.11 -18.22
N GLU A 287 4.98 19.86 -18.82
CA GLU A 287 3.69 20.19 -18.23
C GLU A 287 2.56 19.89 -19.23
N GLY A 288 1.49 19.28 -18.72
CA GLY A 288 0.29 18.99 -19.50
C GLY A 288 -0.96 19.38 -18.72
N ALA A 289 -1.91 20.04 -19.34
CA ALA A 289 -3.10 20.60 -18.67
C ALA A 289 -3.94 19.60 -17.85
N GLN A 290 -3.84 18.31 -18.13
CA GLN A 290 -4.57 17.25 -17.40
C GLN A 290 -3.63 16.15 -16.84
N GLN A 291 -2.33 16.31 -17.04
CA GLN A 291 -1.34 15.28 -16.71
C GLN A 291 -0.39 15.73 -15.60
N GLY A 292 -0.48 17.01 -15.22
CA GLY A 292 0.42 17.61 -14.26
C GLY A 292 1.79 17.96 -14.85
N GLU A 293 2.72 18.21 -13.96
CA GLU A 293 4.11 18.57 -14.23
C GLU A 293 5.04 17.40 -13.87
N ILE A 294 5.99 17.11 -14.74
CA ILE A 294 7.15 16.26 -14.44
C ILE A 294 8.42 17.05 -14.66
N ALA A 295 9.32 17.03 -13.70
CA ALA A 295 10.61 17.71 -13.77
C ALA A 295 11.74 16.73 -13.44
N SER A 296 12.92 16.90 -14.10
CA SER A 296 14.13 16.11 -13.89
C SER A 296 15.38 16.90 -14.26
N LYS A 297 16.56 16.38 -13.91
CA LYS A 297 17.81 16.99 -14.40
C LYS A 297 18.05 16.67 -15.87
N ARG A 298 17.73 15.46 -16.31
CA ARG A 298 17.93 14.96 -17.67
C ARG A 298 16.74 14.16 -18.14
N MET A 299 16.55 14.12 -19.45
CA MET A 299 15.51 13.32 -20.09
C MET A 299 16.04 12.78 -21.43
N ALA A 300 15.71 11.55 -21.74
CA ALA A 300 15.84 10.97 -23.07
C ALA A 300 14.46 10.53 -23.56
N LEU A 301 14.04 11.04 -24.71
CA LEU A 301 12.77 10.71 -25.36
C LEU A 301 13.03 10.05 -26.70
N LEU A 302 12.59 8.80 -26.84
CA LEU A 302 12.57 8.10 -28.11
C LEU A 302 11.21 8.26 -28.78
N LEU A 303 11.24 8.56 -30.08
CA LEU A 303 10.05 8.78 -30.88
C LEU A 303 9.94 7.70 -31.97
N GLY A 304 8.73 7.39 -32.35
CA GLY A 304 8.45 6.49 -33.46
C GLY A 304 8.36 7.20 -34.79
N PRO A 305 8.17 6.46 -35.91
CA PRO A 305 8.22 6.99 -37.27
C PRO A 305 7.18 8.09 -37.57
N LYS A 306 6.12 8.20 -36.78
CA LYS A 306 5.10 9.25 -36.90
C LYS A 306 5.29 10.37 -35.86
N GLY A 307 6.44 10.39 -35.20
CA GLY A 307 6.77 11.30 -34.10
C GLY A 307 5.94 11.08 -32.82
N GLN A 308 5.31 9.90 -32.65
CA GLN A 308 4.68 9.51 -31.38
C GLN A 308 5.75 9.08 -30.38
N ALA A 309 5.53 9.33 -29.09
CA ALA A 309 6.41 8.83 -28.05
C ALA A 309 6.46 7.30 -28.06
N LYS A 310 7.62 6.72 -27.88
CA LYS A 310 7.90 5.28 -27.77
C LYS A 310 8.46 4.94 -26.39
N ASP A 311 9.36 5.76 -25.90
CA ASP A 311 10.01 5.60 -24.60
C ASP A 311 10.44 6.99 -24.11
N ALA A 312 10.14 7.29 -22.84
CA ALA A 312 10.61 8.50 -22.18
C ALA A 312 11.33 8.11 -20.89
N HIS A 313 12.56 8.56 -20.74
CA HIS A 313 13.41 8.27 -19.60
C HIS A 313 13.81 9.59 -18.93
N PHE A 314 13.32 9.81 -17.73
CA PHE A 314 13.64 10.94 -16.86
C PHE A 314 14.68 10.48 -15.85
N ILE A 315 15.73 11.23 -15.70
CA ILE A 315 16.92 10.82 -14.96
C ILE A 315 17.30 11.94 -13.99
N ASP A 316 17.66 11.56 -12.80
CA ASP A 316 18.10 12.38 -11.67
C ASP A 316 17.04 13.38 -11.18
N GLU A 317 16.74 13.29 -9.89
CA GLU A 317 15.82 14.17 -9.16
C GLU A 317 14.46 14.32 -9.86
N VAL A 318 13.90 13.22 -10.32
CA VAL A 318 12.58 13.25 -10.96
C VAL A 318 11.52 13.64 -9.96
N ARG A 319 10.72 14.65 -10.28
CA ARG A 319 9.60 15.14 -9.46
C ARG A 319 8.35 15.20 -10.32
N TYR A 320 7.26 14.76 -9.74
CA TYR A 320 5.94 14.84 -10.33
C TYR A 320 5.03 15.69 -9.46
N ARG A 321 4.18 16.50 -10.08
CA ARG A 321 3.13 17.27 -9.41
C ARG A 321 1.90 17.34 -10.29
N ASN A 322 0.74 17.12 -9.68
CA ASN A 322 -0.56 17.35 -10.34
C ASN A 322 -1.54 17.95 -9.34
N ASP A 323 -2.17 19.04 -9.70
CA ASP A 323 -3.16 19.74 -8.88
C ASP A 323 -4.49 19.75 -9.65
N GLU A 324 -5.45 18.90 -9.24
CA GLU A 324 -6.76 18.76 -9.84
C GLU A 324 -7.86 19.15 -8.83
N GLY A 325 -8.24 20.39 -8.77
CA GLY A 325 -9.19 20.91 -7.80
C GLY A 325 -8.71 20.70 -6.36
N PRO A 326 -9.48 19.98 -5.50
CA PRO A 326 -9.07 19.70 -4.12
C PRO A 326 -8.03 18.59 -4.00
N LYS A 327 -7.73 17.89 -5.10
CA LYS A 327 -6.81 16.76 -5.15
C LYS A 327 -5.42 17.24 -5.56
N HIS A 328 -4.42 16.96 -4.74
CA HIS A 328 -3.02 17.28 -4.97
C HIS A 328 -2.20 16.00 -4.97
N SER A 329 -1.44 15.77 -6.03
CA SER A 329 -0.54 14.61 -6.13
C SER A 329 0.89 15.09 -6.29
N LYS A 330 1.82 14.48 -5.55
CA LYS A 330 3.25 14.72 -5.64
C LYS A 330 3.98 13.40 -5.68
N GLY A 331 5.05 13.34 -6.44
CA GLY A 331 5.91 12.16 -6.48
C GLY A 331 7.36 12.54 -6.69
N HIS A 332 8.26 11.64 -6.29
CA HIS A 332 9.68 11.75 -6.55
C HIS A 332 10.30 10.38 -6.81
N ALA A 333 11.36 10.37 -7.58
CA ALA A 333 12.21 9.21 -7.83
C ALA A 333 13.57 9.68 -8.33
N THR A 334 14.58 8.82 -8.35
CA THR A 334 15.84 9.13 -9.05
C THR A 334 15.69 8.92 -10.54
N ASP A 335 14.97 7.89 -10.96
CA ASP A 335 14.84 7.43 -12.32
C ASP A 335 13.40 7.04 -12.62
N VAL A 336 12.85 7.54 -13.76
CA VAL A 336 11.50 7.21 -14.22
C VAL A 336 11.53 6.92 -15.72
N ARG A 337 11.14 5.72 -16.10
CA ARG A 337 11.02 5.31 -17.49
C ARG A 337 9.58 4.99 -17.87
N ILE A 338 9.07 5.63 -18.90
CA ILE A 338 7.71 5.44 -19.40
C ILE A 338 7.78 4.83 -20.80
N ALA A 339 7.24 3.63 -20.95
CA ALA A 339 7.08 2.96 -22.23
C ALA A 339 5.69 3.23 -22.81
N PHE A 340 5.63 3.49 -24.12
CA PHE A 340 4.42 3.83 -24.84
C PHE A 340 4.10 2.77 -25.90
N ASP A 341 2.83 2.63 -26.26
CA ASP A 341 2.39 1.78 -27.37
C ASP A 341 2.64 2.42 -28.75
N SER A 342 2.31 1.68 -29.80
CA SER A 342 2.45 2.16 -31.19
C SER A 342 1.62 3.40 -31.52
N ALA A 343 0.63 3.74 -30.69
CA ALA A 343 -0.19 4.95 -30.82
C ALA A 343 0.33 6.12 -29.97
N GLY A 344 1.40 5.91 -29.17
CA GLY A 344 1.96 6.90 -28.26
C GLY A 344 1.19 7.02 -26.95
N ARG A 345 0.50 5.95 -26.51
CA ARG A 345 -0.21 5.91 -25.21
C ARG A 345 0.65 5.20 -24.19
N ALA A 346 0.80 5.77 -23.01
CA ALA A 346 1.58 5.19 -21.93
C ALA A 346 1.04 3.81 -21.52
N GLN A 347 1.90 2.79 -21.51
CA GLN A 347 1.57 1.42 -21.12
C GLN A 347 2.17 1.03 -19.78
N ARG A 348 3.37 1.51 -19.51
CA ARG A 348 4.11 1.16 -18.29
C ARG A 348 4.97 2.34 -17.86
N ALA A 349 5.01 2.56 -16.55
CA ALA A 349 6.01 3.42 -15.93
C ALA A 349 6.82 2.59 -14.93
N ALA A 350 8.14 2.65 -15.02
CA ALA A 350 9.07 2.05 -14.08
C ALA A 350 9.83 3.18 -13.38
N MET A 351 9.81 3.17 -12.06
CA MET A 351 10.42 4.19 -11.20
C MET A 351 11.38 3.52 -10.25
N SER A 352 12.52 4.12 -9.99
CA SER A 352 13.54 3.58 -9.09
C SER A 352 14.38 4.65 -8.40
N GLY A 353 15.14 4.23 -7.38
CA GLY A 353 16.04 5.09 -6.64
C GLY A 353 15.37 5.92 -5.56
N GLY A 354 14.51 5.29 -4.75
CA GLY A 354 13.74 5.96 -3.69
C GLY A 354 12.52 6.65 -4.26
N VAL A 355 11.46 5.87 -4.47
CA VAL A 355 10.20 6.34 -5.02
C VAL A 355 9.27 6.72 -3.87
N GLY A 356 8.86 7.98 -3.83
CA GLY A 356 7.81 8.46 -2.95
C GLY A 356 6.66 9.04 -3.78
N PHE A 357 5.44 8.75 -3.37
CA PHE A 357 4.23 9.31 -3.96
C PHE A 357 3.23 9.67 -2.87
N VAL A 358 2.73 10.89 -2.91
CA VAL A 358 1.73 11.39 -1.97
C VAL A 358 0.55 11.94 -2.75
N GLU A 359 -0.63 11.50 -2.39
CA GLU A 359 -1.90 12.02 -2.88
C GLU A 359 -2.71 12.57 -1.70
N LEU A 360 -3.07 13.83 -1.77
CA LEU A 360 -3.89 14.55 -0.79
C LEU A 360 -5.24 14.90 -1.42
N ASP A 361 -6.31 14.60 -0.71
CA ASP A 361 -7.67 15.08 -1.01
C ASP A 361 -8.24 15.72 0.26
N ALA A 362 -9.35 16.43 0.19
CA ALA A 362 -9.95 17.18 1.30
C ALA A 362 -10.08 16.39 2.63
N ALA A 363 -10.25 15.07 2.57
CA ALA A 363 -10.45 14.22 3.73
C ALA A 363 -9.63 12.91 3.69
N SER A 364 -8.64 12.82 2.82
CA SER A 364 -7.81 11.62 2.72
C SER A 364 -6.39 11.94 2.25
N GLU A 365 -5.46 11.15 2.76
CA GLU A 365 -4.05 11.17 2.39
C GLU A 365 -3.62 9.76 2.03
N ARG A 366 -2.89 9.60 0.94
CA ARG A 366 -2.29 8.33 0.50
C ARG A 366 -0.82 8.57 0.22
N GLU A 367 0.03 7.80 0.82
CA GLU A 367 1.49 7.90 0.70
C GLU A 367 2.05 6.51 0.37
N LEU A 368 2.89 6.44 -0.64
CA LEU A 368 3.59 5.22 -1.04
C LEU A 368 5.08 5.50 -1.09
N ASP A 369 5.85 4.66 -0.40
CA ASP A 369 7.31 4.68 -0.43
C ASP A 369 7.86 3.30 -0.78
N ALA A 370 8.81 3.25 -1.72
CA ALA A 370 9.51 2.03 -2.08
C ALA A 370 10.82 2.35 -2.81
N ALA A 371 11.74 1.40 -2.88
CA ALA A 371 12.94 1.58 -3.70
C ALA A 371 12.63 1.56 -5.19
N THR A 372 11.64 0.77 -5.61
CA THR A 372 11.22 0.59 -6.99
C THR A 372 9.70 0.48 -7.07
N VAL A 373 9.10 1.14 -8.06
CA VAL A 373 7.67 1.05 -8.36
C VAL A 373 7.46 0.85 -9.85
N ASN A 374 6.73 -0.18 -10.23
CA ASN A 374 6.28 -0.44 -11.60
C ASN A 374 4.78 -0.21 -11.70
N VAL A 375 4.35 0.60 -12.64
CA VAL A 375 2.94 0.92 -12.86
C VAL A 375 2.52 0.45 -14.25
N ALA A 376 1.47 -0.36 -14.32
CA ALA A 376 0.80 -0.70 -15.56
C ALA A 376 -0.30 0.32 -15.86
N LEU A 377 -0.26 0.89 -17.05
CA LEU A 377 -1.13 1.97 -17.50
C LEU A 377 -2.01 1.53 -18.67
N SER A 378 -3.13 2.17 -18.86
CA SER A 378 -3.95 2.04 -20.07
C SER A 378 -4.64 3.35 -20.38
N GLY A 379 -4.90 3.62 -21.65
CA GLY A 379 -5.39 4.92 -22.10
C GLY A 379 -4.22 5.82 -22.53
N GLY A 380 -4.43 7.10 -22.60
CA GLY A 380 -3.48 8.08 -23.12
C GLY A 380 -3.89 8.60 -24.51
N GLY A 381 -3.13 9.52 -25.07
CA GLY A 381 -3.55 10.34 -26.20
C GLY A 381 -4.40 11.50 -25.70
N ASP A 382 -5.62 11.62 -26.16
CA ASP A 382 -6.57 12.67 -25.70
C ASP A 382 -7.33 12.27 -24.42
N GLN A 383 -7.15 11.04 -23.93
CA GLN A 383 -7.72 10.56 -22.66
C GLN A 383 -6.62 10.42 -21.61
N PRO A 384 -6.87 10.74 -20.34
CA PRO A 384 -5.89 10.54 -19.27
C PRO A 384 -5.51 9.06 -19.16
N ALA A 385 -4.23 8.79 -18.85
CA ALA A 385 -3.77 7.45 -18.58
C ALA A 385 -4.38 6.94 -17.26
N VAL A 386 -4.90 5.70 -17.28
CA VAL A 386 -5.53 5.05 -16.13
C VAL A 386 -4.59 3.97 -15.61
N VAL A 387 -4.31 3.98 -14.31
CA VAL A 387 -3.54 2.92 -13.66
C VAL A 387 -4.38 1.63 -13.61
N ARG A 388 -3.81 0.51 -14.05
CA ARG A 388 -4.41 -0.83 -13.95
C ARG A 388 -3.83 -1.66 -12.83
N GLY A 389 -2.56 -1.47 -12.55
CA GLY A 389 -1.84 -2.16 -11.49
C GLY A 389 -0.57 -1.41 -11.14
N ALA A 390 -0.11 -1.59 -9.92
CA ALA A 390 1.16 -1.06 -9.47
C ALA A 390 1.87 -2.12 -8.62
N GLU A 391 3.17 -2.25 -8.77
CA GLU A 391 4.02 -3.10 -7.96
C GLU A 391 5.09 -2.23 -7.32
N ALA A 392 5.20 -2.28 -6.00
CA ALA A 392 6.20 -1.56 -5.21
C ALA A 392 7.06 -2.56 -4.43
N PHE A 393 8.37 -2.43 -4.51
CA PHE A 393 9.31 -3.38 -3.90
C PHE A 393 10.73 -2.82 -3.82
N GLY A 394 11.64 -3.61 -3.24
CA GLY A 394 13.07 -3.35 -3.21
C GLY A 394 13.67 -3.45 -1.82
N PRO A 395 14.95 -3.08 -1.63
CA PRO A 395 15.60 -3.06 -0.33
C PRO A 395 14.81 -2.17 0.66
N GLY A 396 14.50 -2.71 1.84
CA GLY A 396 13.65 -2.02 2.82
C GLY A 396 12.15 -2.25 2.66
N GLY A 397 11.72 -2.95 1.59
CA GLY A 397 10.31 -3.22 1.30
C GLY A 397 9.57 -2.05 0.67
N ALA A 398 8.25 -2.13 0.69
CA ALA A 398 7.33 -1.09 0.26
C ALA A 398 6.39 -0.72 1.40
N HIS A 399 6.10 0.55 1.55
CA HIS A 399 5.24 1.11 2.57
C HIS A 399 4.11 1.91 1.91
N LEU A 400 2.88 1.60 2.29
CA LEU A 400 1.68 2.34 1.87
C LEU A 400 0.98 2.85 3.12
N ARG A 401 0.85 4.16 3.23
CA ARG A 401 0.10 4.84 4.28
C ARG A 401 -1.19 5.40 3.73
N MET A 402 -2.27 5.15 4.42
CA MET A 402 -3.61 5.65 4.10
C MET A 402 -4.19 6.34 5.33
N VAL A 403 -4.59 7.58 5.17
CA VAL A 403 -5.24 8.37 6.20
C VAL A 403 -6.60 8.79 5.69
N ASP A 404 -7.63 8.53 6.48
CA ASP A 404 -9.00 9.00 6.24
C ASP A 404 -9.49 9.78 7.45
N GLU A 405 -10.06 10.94 7.22
CA GLU A 405 -10.60 11.81 8.26
C GLU A 405 -12.08 12.12 8.00
N ASP A 406 -12.92 11.90 9.00
CA ASP A 406 -14.35 12.18 8.95
C ASP A 406 -14.83 12.80 10.27
N ALA A 407 -16.13 13.06 10.39
CA ALA A 407 -16.70 13.63 11.61
C ALA A 407 -16.54 12.73 12.86
N LYS A 408 -16.22 11.44 12.70
CA LYS A 408 -16.00 10.48 13.79
C LYS A 408 -14.54 10.43 14.25
N GLY A 409 -13.61 11.02 13.50
CA GLY A 409 -12.20 11.09 13.81
C GLY A 409 -11.28 10.74 12.65
N ARG A 410 -10.03 10.41 12.98
CA ARG A 410 -8.98 10.07 12.02
C ARG A 410 -8.62 8.59 12.10
N ARG A 411 -8.54 7.96 10.94
CA ARG A 411 -8.06 6.59 10.80
C ARG A 411 -6.81 6.58 9.96
N THR A 412 -5.76 5.98 10.47
CA THR A 412 -4.51 5.75 9.75
C THR A 412 -4.35 4.25 9.54
N THR A 413 -4.00 3.84 8.34
CA THR A 413 -3.65 2.45 8.02
C THR A 413 -2.30 2.47 7.32
N ASP A 414 -1.32 1.85 7.92
CA ASP A 414 0.03 1.68 7.41
C ASP A 414 0.20 0.22 6.99
N VAL A 415 0.61 -0.03 5.77
CA VAL A 415 0.86 -1.36 5.21
C VAL A 415 2.30 -1.43 4.76
N HIS A 416 3.02 -2.41 5.25
CA HIS A 416 4.41 -2.68 4.87
C HIS A 416 4.54 -4.13 4.40
N ALA A 417 5.33 -4.36 3.34
CA ALA A 417 5.74 -5.69 2.89
C ALA A 417 7.01 -5.61 2.04
N ASN A 418 7.69 -6.73 1.81
CA ASN A 418 8.84 -6.75 0.90
C ASN A 418 8.41 -6.36 -0.53
N LYS A 419 7.19 -6.76 -0.92
CA LYS A 419 6.55 -6.37 -2.17
C LYS A 419 5.07 -6.09 -1.94
N LEU A 420 4.58 -4.98 -2.46
CA LEU A 420 3.16 -4.61 -2.53
C LEU A 420 2.71 -4.59 -3.98
N VAL A 421 1.54 -5.17 -4.26
CA VAL A 421 0.90 -5.17 -5.57
C VAL A 421 -0.50 -4.59 -5.43
N GLY A 422 -0.71 -3.42 -6.00
CA GLY A 422 -1.99 -2.73 -6.04
C GLY A 422 -2.79 -3.10 -7.30
N ARG A 423 -4.05 -3.47 -7.13
CA ARG A 423 -5.02 -3.70 -8.21
C ARG A 423 -5.96 -2.52 -8.30
N PHE A 424 -6.19 -2.04 -9.51
CA PHE A 424 -7.00 -0.84 -9.76
C PHE A 424 -8.10 -1.13 -10.77
N ALA A 425 -9.21 -0.42 -10.64
CA ALA A 425 -10.29 -0.40 -11.61
C ALA A 425 -10.63 1.03 -12.03
N ALA A 426 -11.14 1.19 -13.24
CA ALA A 426 -11.66 2.46 -13.71
C ALA A 426 -13.11 2.63 -13.22
N ALA A 427 -13.38 3.70 -12.49
CA ALA A 427 -14.71 4.09 -12.06
C ALA A 427 -14.98 5.54 -12.45
N ALA A 428 -15.96 5.80 -13.33
CA ALA A 428 -16.40 7.13 -13.75
C ALA A 428 -15.23 8.09 -14.10
N LYS A 429 -14.28 7.66 -14.95
CA LYS A 429 -13.07 8.39 -15.37
C LYS A 429 -11.97 8.54 -14.29
N LYS A 430 -12.11 7.91 -13.13
CA LYS A 430 -11.08 7.90 -12.08
C LYS A 430 -10.52 6.50 -11.91
N THR A 431 -9.27 6.41 -11.50
CA THR A 431 -8.66 5.15 -11.09
C THR A 431 -8.91 4.95 -9.60
N VAL A 432 -9.39 3.77 -9.22
CA VAL A 432 -9.69 3.43 -7.82
C VAL A 432 -8.97 2.15 -7.44
N LEU A 433 -8.30 2.14 -6.30
CA LEU A 433 -7.69 0.95 -5.72
C LEU A 433 -8.78 -0.04 -5.31
N THR A 434 -8.76 -1.25 -5.87
CA THR A 434 -9.72 -2.33 -5.58
C THR A 434 -9.13 -3.46 -4.76
N GLY A 435 -7.81 -3.56 -4.71
CA GLY A 435 -7.12 -4.56 -3.90
C GLY A 435 -5.65 -4.26 -3.72
N LEU A 436 -5.07 -4.85 -2.69
CA LEU A 436 -3.66 -4.75 -2.35
C LEU A 436 -3.18 -6.11 -1.88
N ASP A 437 -2.16 -6.64 -2.51
CA ASP A 437 -1.50 -7.89 -2.13
C ASP A 437 -0.09 -7.57 -1.62
N GLY A 438 0.26 -8.07 -0.44
CA GLY A 438 1.57 -7.92 0.18
C GLY A 438 2.26 -9.28 0.32
N THR A 439 3.52 -9.36 -0.01
CA THR A 439 4.31 -10.59 0.13
C THR A 439 5.66 -10.33 0.81
N GLY A 440 6.01 -11.22 1.73
CA GLY A 440 7.22 -11.18 2.53
C GLY A 440 7.17 -10.12 3.65
N ASN A 441 7.22 -10.57 4.91
CA ASN A 441 7.19 -9.72 6.10
C ASN A 441 6.06 -8.67 6.07
N SER A 442 4.84 -9.12 5.77
CA SER A 442 3.70 -8.22 5.70
C SER A 442 3.33 -7.71 7.10
N GLN A 443 3.17 -6.41 7.22
CA GLN A 443 2.71 -5.75 8.42
C GLN A 443 1.57 -4.80 8.07
N VAL A 444 0.53 -4.81 8.89
CA VAL A 444 -0.54 -3.81 8.85
C VAL A 444 -0.65 -3.18 10.22
N GLU A 445 -0.56 -1.87 10.27
CA GLU A 445 -0.84 -1.10 11.46
C GLU A 445 -2.05 -0.21 11.18
N ARG A 446 -3.04 -0.24 12.07
CA ARG A 446 -4.23 0.61 11.97
C ARG A 446 -4.45 1.34 13.29
N ALA A 447 -4.46 2.65 13.23
CA ALA A 447 -4.76 3.50 14.36
C ALA A 447 -6.08 4.27 14.13
N THR A 448 -6.89 4.37 15.17
CA THR A 448 -8.13 5.14 15.17
C THR A 448 -8.07 6.17 16.29
N LEU A 449 -8.22 7.42 15.92
CA LEU A 449 -8.25 8.56 16.85
C LEU A 449 -9.66 9.19 16.82
N ASP A 450 -10.09 9.69 17.96
CA ASP A 450 -11.32 10.49 18.05
C ASP A 450 -11.12 11.89 17.41
N PRO A 451 -12.19 12.72 17.30
CA PRO A 451 -12.06 14.08 16.76
C PRO A 451 -11.14 15.00 17.57
N ARG A 452 -10.85 14.64 18.85
CA ARG A 452 -9.91 15.36 19.73
C ARG A 452 -8.49 14.83 19.62
N ARG A 453 -8.21 13.92 18.67
CA ARG A 453 -6.91 13.27 18.45
C ARG A 453 -6.45 12.33 19.58
N VAL A 454 -7.38 11.86 20.42
CA VAL A 454 -7.09 10.82 21.41
C VAL A 454 -7.15 9.45 20.73
N MET A 455 -6.14 8.62 20.94
CA MET A 455 -6.07 7.27 20.38
C MET A 455 -7.13 6.38 21.01
N LEU A 456 -8.07 5.88 20.21
CA LEU A 456 -9.10 4.94 20.64
C LEU A 456 -8.64 3.49 20.54
N SER A 457 -7.95 3.17 19.44
CA SER A 457 -7.37 1.85 19.23
C SER A 457 -6.17 1.92 18.28
N LYS A 458 -5.23 1.00 18.51
CA LYS A 458 -4.12 0.69 17.61
C LYS A 458 -4.10 -0.82 17.44
N ASP A 459 -4.23 -1.28 16.20
CA ASP A 459 -4.16 -2.68 15.81
C ASP A 459 -2.93 -2.86 14.94
N THR A 460 -2.04 -3.77 15.30
CA THR A 460 -0.87 -4.14 14.51
C THR A 460 -0.95 -5.63 14.20
N SER A 461 -0.72 -6.01 12.95
CA SER A 461 -0.65 -7.42 12.56
C SER A 461 0.57 -7.67 11.67
N HIS A 462 1.21 -8.82 11.85
CA HIS A 462 2.34 -9.29 11.08
C HIS A 462 2.05 -10.66 10.50
N GLY A 463 2.54 -10.95 9.31
CA GLY A 463 2.43 -12.24 8.64
C GLY A 463 3.40 -12.36 7.46
N GLU A 464 3.41 -13.50 6.81
CA GLU A 464 4.25 -13.71 5.61
C GLU A 464 3.64 -13.07 4.36
N SER A 465 2.31 -13.08 4.25
CA SER A 465 1.59 -12.45 3.15
C SER A 465 0.30 -11.79 3.61
N LEU A 466 -0.15 -10.83 2.82
CA LEU A 466 -1.33 -10.02 3.05
C LEU A 466 -2.13 -9.90 1.76
N LYS A 467 -3.46 -9.95 1.86
CA LYS A 467 -4.38 -9.60 0.78
C LYS A 467 -5.49 -8.72 1.33
N ILE A 468 -5.68 -7.58 0.72
CA ILE A 468 -6.73 -6.62 1.08
C ILE A 468 -7.62 -6.39 -0.15
N ASP A 469 -8.92 -6.49 0.03
CA ASP A 469 -9.91 -6.14 -0.97
C ASP A 469 -10.71 -4.90 -0.52
N PHE A 470 -10.88 -3.97 -1.45
CA PHE A 470 -11.64 -2.74 -1.25
C PHE A 470 -12.93 -2.77 -2.07
N LYS A 471 -14.00 -2.22 -1.52
CA LYS A 471 -15.25 -1.91 -2.22
C LYS A 471 -15.43 -0.41 -2.29
N LEU A 472 -16.08 0.07 -3.35
CA LEU A 472 -16.44 1.47 -3.46
C LEU A 472 -17.58 1.79 -2.49
N GLY A 473 -17.36 2.75 -1.62
CA GLY A 473 -18.40 3.35 -0.81
C GLY A 473 -19.36 4.23 -1.64
N ALA A 474 -20.42 4.70 -1.02
CA ALA A 474 -21.40 5.60 -1.66
C ALA A 474 -20.75 6.93 -2.10
N ASP A 475 -19.66 7.34 -1.47
CA ASP A 475 -18.84 8.51 -1.81
C ASP A 475 -17.79 8.24 -2.90
N SER A 476 -17.86 7.05 -3.55
CA SER A 476 -16.89 6.57 -4.54
C SER A 476 -15.45 6.43 -4.03
N ARG A 477 -15.25 6.37 -2.70
CA ARG A 477 -13.95 6.09 -2.08
C ARG A 477 -13.77 4.60 -1.82
N PRO A 478 -12.54 4.07 -1.95
CA PRO A 478 -12.26 2.69 -1.59
C PRO A 478 -12.38 2.51 -0.07
N GLN A 479 -13.24 1.59 0.34
CA GLN A 479 -13.42 1.17 1.72
C GLN A 479 -12.97 -0.26 1.89
N LEU A 480 -12.24 -0.56 2.97
CA LEU A 480 -11.84 -1.92 3.29
C LEU A 480 -13.07 -2.83 3.34
N SER A 481 -13.05 -3.89 2.57
CA SER A 481 -14.09 -4.93 2.53
C SER A 481 -13.63 -6.20 3.25
N ARG A 482 -12.42 -6.64 2.97
CA ARG A 482 -11.83 -7.86 3.49
C ARG A 482 -10.32 -7.70 3.58
N ALA A 483 -9.71 -8.23 4.63
CA ALA A 483 -8.26 -8.35 4.78
C ALA A 483 -7.94 -9.78 5.19
N GLU A 484 -7.01 -10.40 4.49
CA GLU A 484 -6.50 -11.74 4.76
C GLU A 484 -5.00 -11.64 5.04
N GLN A 485 -4.53 -12.33 6.05
CA GLN A 485 -3.12 -12.43 6.38
C GLN A 485 -2.76 -13.88 6.66
N HIS A 486 -1.66 -14.34 6.09
CA HIS A 486 -1.24 -15.73 6.11
C HIS A 486 0.22 -15.86 6.57
N GLY A 487 0.51 -16.99 7.22
CA GLY A 487 1.83 -17.41 7.65
C GLY A 487 2.29 -16.73 8.93
N ASN A 488 2.30 -17.47 10.05
CA ASN A 488 2.76 -16.98 11.37
C ASN A 488 2.18 -15.62 11.76
N VAL A 489 0.87 -15.48 11.61
CA VAL A 489 0.19 -14.22 11.92
C VAL A 489 0.33 -13.89 13.40
N ARG A 490 0.77 -12.67 13.69
CA ARG A 490 0.84 -12.13 15.05
C ARG A 490 0.10 -10.81 15.09
N THR A 491 -0.75 -10.64 16.07
CA THR A 491 -1.53 -9.42 16.24
C THR A 491 -1.25 -8.80 17.59
N LEU A 492 -1.23 -7.49 17.63
CA LEU A 492 -1.17 -6.68 18.83
C LEU A 492 -2.29 -5.65 18.74
N ARG A 493 -3.16 -5.64 19.69
CA ARG A 493 -4.23 -4.66 19.81
C ARG A 493 -4.09 -3.88 21.10
N GLU A 494 -4.07 -2.59 20.96
CA GLU A 494 -4.07 -1.64 22.05
C GLU A 494 -5.36 -0.83 22.01
N THR A 495 -6.12 -0.80 23.07
CA THR A 495 -7.37 -0.04 23.18
C THR A 495 -7.40 0.75 24.47
N LEU A 496 -8.06 1.90 24.43
CA LEU A 496 -8.30 2.71 25.61
C LEU A 496 -9.60 2.25 26.27
N GLY A 497 -9.52 1.71 27.47
CA GLY A 497 -10.69 1.33 28.26
C GLY A 497 -11.50 2.55 28.69
N LYS A 498 -12.75 2.33 29.13
CA LYS A 498 -13.66 3.39 29.57
C LYS A 498 -13.11 4.23 30.72
N ASN A 499 -12.19 3.68 31.51
CA ASN A 499 -11.53 4.34 32.63
C ASN A 499 -10.19 4.99 32.28
N GLY A 500 -9.81 5.04 31.00
CA GLY A 500 -8.52 5.54 30.55
C GLY A 500 -7.37 4.53 30.69
N GLU A 501 -7.63 3.29 31.07
CA GLU A 501 -6.62 2.25 31.13
C GLU A 501 -6.33 1.68 29.75
N GLN A 502 -5.04 1.49 29.44
CA GLN A 502 -4.61 0.84 28.19
C GLN A 502 -4.79 -0.68 28.33
N GLN A 503 -5.60 -1.24 27.45
CA GLN A 503 -5.78 -2.69 27.33
C GLN A 503 -4.95 -3.18 26.15
N VAL A 504 -4.16 -4.23 26.36
CA VAL A 504 -3.29 -4.83 25.36
C VAL A 504 -3.70 -6.27 25.17
N GLU A 505 -3.92 -6.66 23.92
CA GLU A 505 -4.28 -8.02 23.51
C GLU A 505 -3.28 -8.50 22.47
N HIS A 506 -2.71 -9.66 22.69
CA HIS A 506 -1.82 -10.35 21.76
C HIS A 506 -2.55 -11.52 21.12
N GLY A 507 -2.41 -11.65 19.80
CA GLY A 507 -2.95 -12.78 19.05
C GLY A 507 -1.88 -13.47 18.22
N ARG A 508 -2.04 -14.75 18.01
CA ARG A 508 -1.23 -15.57 17.11
C ARG A 508 -2.11 -16.57 16.39
N SER A 509 -1.85 -16.83 15.12
CA SER A 509 -2.50 -17.86 14.30
C SER A 509 -1.65 -18.16 13.06
N ASP A 510 -2.00 -19.20 12.32
CA ASP A 510 -1.40 -19.43 11.00
C ASP A 510 -2.01 -18.49 9.96
N ASP A 511 -3.35 -18.28 10.05
CA ASP A 511 -4.10 -17.42 9.15
C ASP A 511 -5.07 -16.54 9.90
N MET A 512 -5.33 -15.35 9.35
CA MET A 512 -6.32 -14.40 9.86
C MET A 512 -7.09 -13.77 8.70
N VAL A 513 -8.40 -13.69 8.83
CA VAL A 513 -9.29 -13.01 7.88
C VAL A 513 -10.18 -12.03 8.64
N PHE A 514 -10.19 -10.79 8.23
CA PHE A 514 -11.11 -9.76 8.72
C PHE A 514 -12.14 -9.41 7.65
N GLU A 515 -13.41 -9.43 8.00
CA GLU A 515 -14.52 -9.02 7.14
C GLU A 515 -15.21 -7.78 7.72
N THR A 516 -15.19 -6.68 6.98
CA THR A 516 -15.74 -5.40 7.45
C THR A 516 -17.28 -5.45 7.56
N GLN A 517 -17.94 -6.15 6.64
CA GLN A 517 -19.41 -6.17 6.60
C GLN A 517 -20.01 -6.85 7.85
N THR A 518 -19.41 -7.92 8.32
CA THR A 518 -19.83 -8.71 9.48
C THR A 518 -19.12 -8.26 10.76
N ASN A 519 -18.06 -7.46 10.65
CA ASN A 519 -17.11 -7.14 11.71
C ASN A 519 -16.45 -8.39 12.34
N LEU A 520 -16.34 -9.48 11.58
CA LEU A 520 -15.76 -10.73 12.05
C LEU A 520 -14.27 -10.81 11.74
N VAL A 521 -13.51 -11.25 12.72
CA VAL A 521 -12.13 -11.73 12.56
C VAL A 521 -12.15 -13.24 12.72
N HIS A 522 -11.69 -13.94 11.69
CA HIS A 522 -11.49 -15.38 11.69
C HIS A 522 -10.00 -15.68 11.82
N MET A 523 -9.61 -16.38 12.86
CA MET A 523 -8.25 -16.86 13.09
C MET A 523 -8.25 -18.37 13.00
N THR A 524 -7.32 -18.97 12.28
CA THR A 524 -7.21 -20.41 12.08
C THR A 524 -5.77 -20.89 12.19
N GLY A 525 -5.58 -22.13 12.67
CA GLY A 525 -4.30 -22.76 12.83
C GLY A 525 -3.53 -22.27 14.07
N SER A 526 -3.43 -23.12 15.08
CA SER A 526 -2.67 -22.85 16.31
C SER A 526 -2.98 -21.48 16.92
N VAL A 527 -4.26 -21.15 17.04
CA VAL A 527 -4.71 -19.83 17.51
C VAL A 527 -4.39 -19.66 18.97
N GLU A 528 -3.78 -18.56 19.32
CA GLU A 528 -3.54 -18.11 20.68
C GLU A 528 -3.94 -16.63 20.78
N VAL A 529 -4.80 -16.29 21.73
CA VAL A 529 -5.15 -14.90 22.07
C VAL A 529 -4.95 -14.72 23.56
N GLN A 530 -4.21 -13.69 23.93
CA GLN A 530 -3.85 -13.41 25.32
C GLN A 530 -4.02 -11.92 25.62
N ASP A 531 -4.61 -11.63 26.78
CA ASP A 531 -4.59 -10.31 27.41
C ASP A 531 -3.95 -10.38 28.81
N ALA A 532 -4.00 -9.30 29.58
CA ALA A 532 -3.44 -9.23 30.93
C ALA A 532 -4.10 -10.22 31.92
N SER A 533 -5.31 -10.71 31.64
CA SER A 533 -6.14 -11.50 32.55
C SER A 533 -6.48 -12.88 32.01
N SER A 534 -6.33 -13.10 30.71
CA SER A 534 -6.78 -14.34 30.07
C SER A 534 -5.86 -14.77 28.92
N ALA A 535 -5.81 -16.07 28.69
CA ALA A 535 -5.20 -16.67 27.52
C ALA A 535 -6.12 -17.77 26.97
N ILE A 536 -6.30 -17.79 25.65
CA ILE A 536 -7.16 -18.74 24.94
C ILE A 536 -6.36 -19.34 23.80
N LEU A 537 -6.31 -20.65 23.74
CA LEU A 537 -5.75 -21.43 22.63
C LEU A 537 -6.88 -22.24 21.99
N ALA A 538 -6.89 -22.32 20.66
CA ALA A 538 -7.87 -23.10 19.90
C ALA A 538 -7.34 -23.42 18.49
N ASP A 539 -8.01 -24.30 17.77
CA ASP A 539 -7.70 -24.52 16.36
C ASP A 539 -8.28 -23.41 15.48
N ARG A 540 -9.41 -22.83 15.89
CA ARG A 540 -10.09 -21.72 15.24
C ARG A 540 -10.73 -20.78 16.26
N LEU A 541 -10.65 -19.49 16.01
CA LEU A 541 -11.30 -18.44 16.79
C LEU A 541 -11.97 -17.42 15.86
N ASP A 542 -13.27 -17.21 16.07
CA ASP A 542 -14.07 -16.24 15.35
C ASP A 542 -14.45 -15.12 16.35
N ILE A 543 -14.05 -13.88 16.11
CA ILE A 543 -14.25 -12.73 17.00
C ILE A 543 -15.11 -11.68 16.29
N ASN A 544 -16.22 -11.28 16.88
CA ASN A 544 -16.99 -10.13 16.46
C ASN A 544 -16.40 -8.85 17.08
N ARG A 545 -15.78 -8.01 16.29
CA ARG A 545 -15.13 -6.77 16.77
C ARG A 545 -16.09 -5.68 17.22
N ALA A 546 -17.37 -5.76 16.82
CA ALA A 546 -18.38 -4.79 17.21
C ALA A 546 -18.92 -5.07 18.61
N THR A 547 -19.17 -6.35 18.94
CA THR A 547 -19.70 -6.76 20.25
C THR A 547 -18.60 -7.23 21.20
N GLY A 548 -17.49 -7.71 20.68
CA GLY A 548 -16.43 -8.38 21.43
C GLY A 548 -16.73 -9.85 21.70
N ASP A 549 -17.85 -10.38 21.19
CA ASP A 549 -18.17 -11.81 21.34
C ASP A 549 -17.25 -12.65 20.47
N ALA A 550 -16.96 -13.87 20.94
CA ALA A 550 -16.09 -14.77 20.22
C ALA A 550 -16.55 -16.23 20.32
N THR A 551 -16.18 -17.02 19.33
CA THR A 551 -16.38 -18.48 19.34
C THR A 551 -15.05 -19.16 19.04
N ALA A 552 -14.58 -19.99 19.97
CA ALA A 552 -13.40 -20.83 19.82
C ALA A 552 -13.82 -22.28 19.53
N ASN A 553 -13.18 -22.94 18.58
CA ASN A 553 -13.45 -24.31 18.19
C ASN A 553 -12.15 -25.12 18.08
N GLY A 554 -12.22 -26.39 18.44
CA GLY A 554 -11.12 -27.36 18.35
C GLY A 554 -10.10 -27.20 19.47
N ALA A 555 -9.92 -28.22 20.29
CA ALA A 555 -8.91 -28.29 21.37
C ALA A 555 -8.77 -27.01 22.22
N VAL A 556 -9.90 -26.39 22.60
CA VAL A 556 -9.91 -25.11 23.32
C VAL A 556 -9.27 -25.28 24.69
N ARG A 557 -8.27 -24.41 24.97
CA ARG A 557 -7.64 -24.25 26.28
C ARG A 557 -7.76 -22.79 26.69
N ALA A 558 -8.38 -22.54 27.83
CA ALA A 558 -8.47 -21.20 28.36
C ALA A 558 -7.85 -21.11 29.74
N SER A 559 -7.21 -20.00 30.03
CA SER A 559 -6.63 -19.70 31.35
C SER A 559 -7.07 -18.30 31.76
N TYR A 560 -7.53 -18.16 32.99
CA TYR A 560 -8.01 -16.89 33.56
C TYR A 560 -7.24 -16.59 34.84
N LEU A 561 -6.62 -15.43 34.92
CA LEU A 561 -6.04 -14.87 36.14
C LEU A 561 -7.14 -14.13 36.90
N GLN A 562 -7.39 -14.55 38.13
CA GLN A 562 -8.32 -13.80 39.00
C GLN A 562 -7.60 -12.53 39.49
N GLN A 563 -8.21 -11.38 39.30
CA GLN A 563 -7.70 -10.15 39.90
C GLN A 563 -7.86 -10.22 41.42
N PRO A 564 -6.84 -9.92 42.21
CA PRO A 564 -6.96 -9.87 43.68
C PRO A 564 -8.03 -8.83 44.09
N ALA A 565 -8.80 -9.15 45.09
CA ALA A 565 -9.75 -8.19 45.65
C ALA A 565 -9.02 -6.93 46.15
N ALA A 566 -9.65 -5.76 45.99
CA ALA A 566 -9.08 -4.48 46.37
C ALA A 566 -8.59 -4.53 47.84
N GLY A 567 -7.29 -4.32 48.08
CA GLY A 567 -6.65 -4.32 49.38
C GLY A 567 -5.78 -5.55 49.72
N VAL A 568 -5.70 -6.56 48.82
CA VAL A 568 -4.81 -7.71 48.94
C VAL A 568 -3.46 -7.42 48.26
N ARG A 569 -2.37 -7.62 48.99
CA ARG A 569 -1.03 -7.40 48.43
C ARG A 569 -0.76 -8.34 47.26
N ALA A 570 -0.14 -7.83 46.20
CA ALA A 570 0.21 -8.54 44.96
C ALA A 570 1.17 -9.74 45.13
N SER A 571 1.61 -10.05 46.37
CA SER A 571 2.47 -11.18 46.69
C SER A 571 1.75 -12.52 46.88
N GLU A 572 0.42 -12.50 46.89
CA GLU A 572 -0.42 -13.71 46.94
C GLU A 572 -1.02 -13.94 45.55
N GLN A 573 -0.22 -14.42 44.60
CA GLN A 573 -0.71 -14.79 43.28
C GLN A 573 -1.70 -15.95 43.43
N GLN A 574 -2.96 -15.69 43.13
CA GLN A 574 -3.96 -16.75 42.99
C GLN A 574 -3.58 -17.59 41.74
N GLU A 575 -3.63 -18.93 41.92
CA GLU A 575 -3.48 -19.82 40.80
C GLU A 575 -4.52 -19.54 39.72
N PRO A 576 -4.14 -19.56 38.44
CA PRO A 576 -5.07 -19.33 37.36
C PRO A 576 -6.16 -20.43 37.30
N VAL A 577 -7.35 -20.06 36.86
CA VAL A 577 -8.38 -21.02 36.46
C VAL A 577 -8.08 -21.49 35.07
N HIS A 578 -8.00 -22.79 34.87
CA HIS A 578 -7.78 -23.41 33.57
C HIS A 578 -9.02 -24.16 33.10
N VAL A 579 -9.28 -24.09 31.79
CA VAL A 579 -10.39 -24.82 31.17
C VAL A 579 -9.91 -25.54 29.91
N LEU A 580 -10.34 -26.78 29.74
CA LEU A 580 -10.27 -27.55 28.52
C LEU A 580 -11.66 -27.82 27.97
N ALA A 581 -11.88 -27.58 26.67
CA ALA A 581 -13.14 -27.80 26.00
C ALA A 581 -12.92 -28.11 24.51
N MET A 582 -13.95 -28.50 23.80
CA MET A 582 -13.91 -28.67 22.35
C MET A 582 -14.43 -27.44 21.63
N ARG A 583 -15.23 -26.64 22.32
CA ARG A 583 -15.78 -25.38 21.85
C ARG A 583 -15.95 -24.44 23.01
N ALA A 584 -15.76 -23.15 22.80
CA ALA A 584 -16.15 -22.10 23.75
C ALA A 584 -16.85 -20.94 23.03
N VAL A 585 -17.82 -20.34 23.72
CA VAL A 585 -18.52 -19.14 23.26
C VAL A 585 -18.38 -18.06 24.32
N PHE A 586 -17.84 -16.92 23.92
CA PHE A 586 -17.57 -15.78 24.79
C PHE A 586 -18.59 -14.69 24.54
N TYR A 587 -19.30 -14.26 25.54
CA TYR A 587 -20.26 -13.16 25.51
C TYR A 587 -19.70 -11.98 26.31
N LYS A 588 -19.04 -11.05 25.60
CA LYS A 588 -18.35 -9.92 26.23
C LYS A 588 -19.28 -9.03 27.06
N GLY A 589 -20.48 -8.79 26.56
CA GLY A 589 -21.42 -7.86 27.19
C GLY A 589 -21.87 -8.28 28.59
N ILE A 590 -21.94 -9.58 28.88
CA ILE A 590 -22.33 -10.18 30.15
C ILE A 590 -21.21 -10.93 30.86
N GLU A 591 -19.99 -10.86 30.28
CA GLU A 591 -18.79 -11.53 30.80
C GLU A 591 -19.00 -13.03 31.07
N LEU A 592 -19.78 -13.70 30.20
CA LEU A 592 -20.07 -15.13 30.23
C LEU A 592 -19.21 -15.85 29.21
N THR A 593 -18.62 -16.98 29.60
CA THR A 593 -18.05 -17.96 28.70
C THR A 593 -18.71 -19.31 28.88
N GLU A 594 -19.28 -19.84 27.81
CA GLU A 594 -19.81 -21.19 27.77
C GLU A 594 -18.75 -22.12 27.15
N PHE A 595 -18.37 -23.17 27.87
CA PHE A 595 -17.45 -24.20 27.39
C PHE A 595 -18.22 -25.50 27.14
N PHE A 596 -18.02 -26.06 25.96
CA PHE A 596 -18.72 -27.29 25.54
C PHE A 596 -17.70 -28.43 25.35
N GLY A 597 -18.01 -29.57 25.90
CA GLY A 597 -17.37 -30.82 25.54
C GLY A 597 -17.92 -31.39 24.23
N ASP A 598 -17.51 -32.60 23.89
CA ASP A 598 -18.10 -33.42 22.83
C ASP A 598 -18.62 -34.75 23.39
N ALA A 599 -19.03 -35.64 22.48
CA ALA A 599 -19.54 -36.96 22.85
C ALA A 599 -18.52 -37.85 23.63
N HIS A 600 -17.23 -37.57 23.51
CA HIS A 600 -16.13 -38.35 24.07
C HIS A 600 -15.35 -37.64 25.16
N ARG A 601 -15.39 -36.32 25.20
CA ARG A 601 -14.61 -35.46 26.10
C ARG A 601 -15.52 -34.39 26.72
N ARG A 602 -15.64 -34.42 28.02
CA ARG A 602 -16.33 -33.36 28.78
C ARG A 602 -15.49 -32.11 28.83
N ALA A 603 -16.12 -30.95 28.91
CA ALA A 603 -15.40 -29.73 29.27
C ALA A 603 -14.92 -29.87 30.72
N ARG A 604 -13.67 -29.43 30.98
CA ARG A 604 -13.00 -29.58 32.28
C ARG A 604 -12.47 -28.22 32.72
N LEU A 605 -12.83 -27.81 33.91
CA LEU A 605 -12.29 -26.62 34.57
C LEU A 605 -11.54 -27.08 35.84
N TRP A 606 -10.36 -26.49 36.09
CA TRP A 606 -9.63 -26.74 37.32
C TRP A 606 -8.90 -25.49 37.79
N GLN A 607 -8.66 -25.42 39.08
CA GLN A 607 -7.77 -24.47 39.73
C GLN A 607 -7.07 -25.19 40.91
N GLY A 608 -5.75 -25.14 40.95
CA GLY A 608 -4.97 -25.94 41.85
C GLY A 608 -5.29 -27.43 41.68
N SER A 609 -5.66 -28.08 42.77
CA SER A 609 -6.01 -29.50 42.77
C SER A 609 -7.50 -29.78 42.63
N SER A 610 -8.37 -28.78 42.67
CA SER A 610 -9.82 -28.91 42.46
C SER A 610 -10.21 -28.83 41.02
N GLN A 611 -11.15 -29.67 40.58
CA GLN A 611 -11.61 -29.73 39.19
C GLN A 611 -13.09 -30.04 39.05
N VAL A 612 -13.68 -29.58 37.95
CA VAL A 612 -15.04 -29.91 37.53
C VAL A 612 -15.06 -30.32 36.08
N GLU A 613 -15.77 -31.38 35.78
CA GLU A 613 -15.99 -31.87 34.42
C GLU A 613 -17.48 -31.98 34.15
N ALA A 614 -17.94 -31.43 33.02
CA ALA A 614 -19.31 -31.50 32.57
C ALA A 614 -19.39 -31.38 31.04
N PRO A 615 -20.49 -31.83 30.41
CA PRO A 615 -20.76 -31.54 29.01
C PRO A 615 -20.76 -30.05 28.69
N VAL A 616 -21.27 -29.20 29.58
CA VAL A 616 -21.31 -27.74 29.47
C VAL A 616 -20.88 -27.11 30.79
N LEU A 617 -20.00 -26.12 30.69
CA LEU A 617 -19.56 -25.25 31.78
C LEU A 617 -19.84 -23.80 31.42
N ASP A 618 -20.73 -23.14 32.15
CA ASP A 618 -21.04 -21.72 32.00
C ASP A 618 -20.29 -20.96 33.10
N PHE A 619 -19.32 -20.17 32.70
CA PHE A 619 -18.45 -19.41 33.60
C PHE A 619 -18.70 -17.91 33.49
N TYR A 620 -19.27 -17.31 34.54
CA TYR A 620 -19.52 -15.89 34.70
C TYR A 620 -18.30 -15.24 35.36
N LEU A 621 -17.43 -14.64 34.61
CA LEU A 621 -16.13 -14.16 35.09
C LEU A 621 -16.28 -13.06 36.16
N LYS A 622 -17.16 -12.08 35.94
CA LYS A 622 -17.40 -10.98 36.86
C LYS A 622 -18.03 -11.43 38.19
N GLU A 623 -18.99 -12.34 38.09
CA GLU A 623 -19.68 -12.88 39.25
C GLU A 623 -18.86 -13.97 39.97
N LYS A 624 -17.78 -14.43 39.33
CA LYS A 624 -17.02 -15.64 39.75
C LYS A 624 -17.99 -16.81 40.04
N ARG A 625 -18.94 -17.03 39.15
CA ARG A 625 -19.98 -18.06 39.24
C ARG A 625 -19.74 -19.09 38.13
N LEU A 626 -19.77 -20.37 38.52
CA LEU A 626 -19.66 -21.49 37.57
C LEU A 626 -20.96 -22.31 37.64
N ILE A 627 -21.55 -22.60 36.48
CA ILE A 627 -22.64 -23.57 36.34
C ILE A 627 -22.10 -24.71 35.47
N ALA A 628 -22.08 -25.91 36.06
CA ALA A 628 -21.79 -27.14 35.35
C ALA A 628 -23.07 -27.94 35.14
N ARG A 629 -23.34 -28.34 33.91
CA ARG A 629 -24.59 -29.00 33.53
C ARG A 629 -24.45 -30.01 32.41
N GLY A 630 -25.46 -30.89 32.26
CA GLY A 630 -25.57 -31.77 31.11
C GLY A 630 -25.82 -31.07 29.79
N ALA A 631 -25.61 -31.77 28.70
CA ALA A 631 -25.98 -31.30 27.38
C ALA A 631 -27.49 -31.24 27.17
N SER A 632 -28.22 -32.14 27.88
CA SER A 632 -29.68 -32.18 27.95
C SER A 632 -30.15 -32.31 29.40
N ALA A 633 -31.43 -32.03 29.68
CA ALA A 633 -32.01 -32.16 31.00
C ALA A 633 -32.03 -33.60 31.54
N ASP A 634 -31.95 -34.60 30.65
CA ASP A 634 -32.03 -36.03 30.95
C ASP A 634 -30.68 -36.68 31.25
N ASP A 635 -29.59 -35.93 31.20
CA ASP A 635 -28.22 -36.41 31.36
C ASP A 635 -27.92 -36.65 32.85
N ALA A 636 -28.16 -37.90 33.33
CA ALA A 636 -27.86 -38.28 34.69
C ALA A 636 -26.34 -38.31 34.93
N ALA A 637 -25.92 -37.84 36.11
CA ALA A 637 -24.49 -37.76 36.48
C ALA A 637 -23.61 -37.05 35.45
N ALA A 638 -24.17 -36.01 34.81
CA ALA A 638 -23.46 -35.23 33.79
C ALA A 638 -22.23 -34.52 34.37
N VAL A 639 -22.28 -34.09 35.64
CA VAL A 639 -21.23 -33.33 36.31
C VAL A 639 -20.40 -34.22 37.20
N GLN A 640 -19.07 -34.07 37.11
CA GLN A 640 -18.10 -34.69 37.99
C GLN A 640 -17.22 -33.60 38.60
N ALA A 641 -17.20 -33.51 39.94
CA ALA A 641 -16.35 -32.57 40.68
C ALA A 641 -15.38 -33.33 41.55
N VAL A 642 -14.13 -32.88 41.59
CA VAL A 642 -13.11 -33.33 42.54
C VAL A 642 -12.67 -32.12 43.33
N LEU A 643 -12.96 -32.12 44.61
CA LEU A 643 -12.64 -31.01 45.52
C LEU A 643 -11.55 -31.46 46.47
N VAL A 644 -10.46 -30.71 46.54
CA VAL A 644 -9.30 -31.01 47.40
C VAL A 644 -9.26 -30.00 48.55
N GLY A 645 -8.96 -30.48 49.75
CA GLY A 645 -9.05 -29.67 50.97
C GLY A 645 -10.45 -29.67 51.60
N THR A 646 -11.43 -30.32 50.94
CA THR A 646 -12.79 -30.54 51.40
C THR A 646 -12.96 -32.01 51.76
N SER A 647 -13.42 -32.34 52.94
CA SER A 647 -13.72 -33.71 53.32
C SER A 647 -15.07 -33.76 54.06
N ILE A 648 -15.85 -34.80 53.79
CA ILE A 648 -17.12 -35.08 54.52
C ILE A 648 -16.84 -35.64 55.87
N ASN A 649 -15.65 -36.19 56.12
CA ASN A 649 -15.30 -36.87 57.36
C ASN A 649 -14.08 -36.22 58.04
N THR A 650 -14.29 -35.50 59.13
CA THR A 650 -13.25 -34.85 59.94
C THR A 650 -12.97 -35.60 61.24
N GLY A 651 -13.00 -36.94 61.22
CA GLY A 651 -12.56 -37.77 62.35
C GLY A 651 -11.08 -37.39 62.76
N ALA A 652 -10.61 -37.95 63.95
CA ALA A 652 -9.35 -37.57 64.59
C ALA A 652 -8.05 -37.59 63.70
N LYS A 653 -8.12 -37.97 62.43
CA LYS A 653 -7.12 -37.78 61.42
C LYS A 653 -7.81 -37.14 60.20
N PRO A 654 -7.40 -35.90 59.72
CA PRO A 654 -7.95 -35.38 58.56
C PRO A 654 -7.72 -36.34 57.39
N SER A 655 -8.81 -36.79 56.72
CA SER A 655 -8.65 -37.63 55.54
C SER A 655 -8.02 -36.72 54.42
N SER A 656 -6.85 -37.09 54.03
CA SER A 656 -6.08 -36.31 52.97
C SER A 656 -6.56 -36.58 51.56
N GLY A 657 -7.69 -37.28 51.40
CA GLY A 657 -8.22 -37.67 50.09
C GLY A 657 -9.13 -36.61 49.45
N PRO A 658 -9.24 -36.60 48.15
CA PRO A 658 -10.13 -35.70 47.43
C PRO A 658 -11.60 -36.15 47.60
N LEU A 659 -12.51 -35.20 47.80
CA LEU A 659 -13.96 -35.43 47.71
C LEU A 659 -14.36 -35.46 46.22
N ARG A 660 -14.96 -36.56 45.79
CA ARG A 660 -15.50 -36.76 44.45
C ARG A 660 -17.04 -36.68 44.49
N VAL A 661 -17.60 -35.75 43.71
CA VAL A 661 -19.04 -35.54 43.63
C VAL A 661 -19.52 -35.74 42.21
N SER A 662 -20.58 -36.51 42.00
CA SER A 662 -21.32 -36.59 40.75
C SER A 662 -22.76 -36.10 40.95
N SER A 663 -23.29 -35.37 39.95
CA SER A 663 -24.67 -34.82 39.96
C SER A 663 -25.13 -34.50 38.54
N ARG A 664 -26.41 -34.11 38.37
CA ARG A 664 -26.89 -33.58 37.09
C ARG A 664 -26.42 -32.16 36.83
N GLN A 665 -26.40 -31.35 37.89
CA GLN A 665 -25.98 -29.95 37.82
C GLN A 665 -25.17 -29.58 39.07
N MET A 666 -24.25 -28.66 38.89
CA MET A 666 -23.48 -28.02 39.95
C MET A 666 -23.49 -26.50 39.71
N ILE A 667 -23.69 -25.71 40.75
CA ILE A 667 -23.54 -24.25 40.74
C ILE A 667 -22.58 -23.88 41.86
N TYR A 668 -21.46 -23.19 41.46
CA TYR A 668 -20.57 -22.53 42.42
C TYR A 668 -20.79 -21.02 42.34
N ALA A 669 -20.93 -20.38 43.51
CA ALA A 669 -21.02 -18.93 43.63
C ALA A 669 -19.98 -18.44 44.65
N ASP A 670 -18.98 -17.65 44.15
CA ASP A 670 -17.89 -17.12 44.97
C ASP A 670 -18.37 -16.11 46.03
N ALA A 671 -19.37 -15.29 45.66
CA ALA A 671 -19.94 -14.27 46.58
C ALA A 671 -20.51 -14.84 47.87
N THR A 672 -21.14 -16.00 47.77
CA THR A 672 -21.72 -16.72 48.92
C THR A 672 -20.83 -17.85 49.38
N ARG A 673 -19.77 -18.16 48.66
CA ARG A 673 -18.87 -19.30 48.85
C ARG A 673 -19.63 -20.62 48.96
N THR A 674 -20.64 -20.81 48.11
CA THR A 674 -21.51 -21.98 48.08
C THR A 674 -21.27 -22.84 46.87
N ILE A 675 -21.39 -24.15 47.05
CA ILE A 675 -21.47 -25.13 45.96
C ILE A 675 -22.80 -25.85 46.12
N GLU A 676 -23.64 -25.75 45.11
CA GLU A 676 -24.94 -26.42 45.08
C GLU A 676 -24.88 -27.53 44.02
N PHE A 677 -25.19 -28.75 44.44
CA PHE A 677 -25.32 -29.92 43.57
C PHE A 677 -26.79 -30.32 43.54
N THR A 678 -27.32 -30.56 42.36
CA THR A 678 -28.71 -30.97 42.14
C THR A 678 -28.81 -32.15 41.21
N GLY A 679 -29.74 -33.06 41.50
CA GLY A 679 -30.07 -34.25 40.72
C GLY A 679 -29.09 -35.40 40.92
N GLU A 680 -29.54 -36.45 41.62
CA GLU A 680 -28.82 -37.71 41.87
C GLU A 680 -27.40 -37.49 42.43
N VAL A 681 -27.29 -36.65 43.41
CA VAL A 681 -26.01 -36.30 44.02
C VAL A 681 -25.37 -37.54 44.67
N ARG A 682 -24.13 -37.82 44.31
CA ARG A 682 -23.30 -38.87 44.92
C ARG A 682 -21.92 -38.27 45.25
N ALA A 683 -21.63 -38.15 46.52
CA ALA A 683 -20.36 -37.66 47.02
C ALA A 683 -19.58 -38.78 47.68
N VAL A 684 -18.30 -38.96 47.35
CA VAL A 684 -17.45 -40.07 47.84
C VAL A 684 -16.10 -39.50 48.26
N ASP A 685 -15.68 -39.84 49.47
CA ASP A 685 -14.31 -39.61 49.94
C ASP A 685 -13.76 -40.88 50.62
N GLN A 686 -12.59 -40.81 51.26
CA GLN A 686 -12.00 -41.91 52.00
C GLN A 686 -12.82 -42.31 53.24
N GLY A 687 -13.67 -41.41 53.72
CA GLY A 687 -14.46 -41.62 54.93
C GLY A 687 -15.88 -42.16 54.67
N GLY A 688 -16.32 -42.22 53.41
CA GLY A 688 -17.63 -42.71 53.10
C GLY A 688 -18.25 -42.23 51.82
N MET A 689 -19.56 -42.44 51.66
CA MET A 689 -20.36 -42.08 50.52
C MET A 689 -21.64 -41.40 50.99
N LEU A 690 -22.01 -40.28 50.35
CA LEU A 690 -23.29 -39.61 50.57
C LEU A 690 -24.06 -39.61 49.25
N THR A 691 -25.34 -40.00 49.28
CA THR A 691 -26.28 -39.85 48.17
C THR A 691 -27.47 -38.98 48.61
N ALA A 692 -27.93 -38.09 47.64
CA ALA A 692 -29.06 -37.21 47.90
C ALA A 692 -29.66 -36.72 46.60
N GLN A 693 -30.85 -36.08 46.63
CA GLN A 693 -31.34 -35.35 45.42
C GLN A 693 -30.69 -34.00 45.28
N GLN A 694 -30.34 -33.34 46.37
CA GLN A 694 -29.68 -32.03 46.38
C GLN A 694 -28.68 -31.96 47.54
N ALA A 695 -27.55 -31.31 47.35
CA ALA A 695 -26.56 -31.01 48.39
C ALA A 695 -26.03 -29.58 48.21
N THR A 696 -26.07 -28.79 49.26
CA THR A 696 -25.49 -27.45 49.30
C THR A 696 -24.34 -27.43 50.27
N VAL A 697 -23.17 -27.01 49.87
CA VAL A 697 -21.95 -26.94 50.66
C VAL A 697 -21.53 -25.48 50.79
N TRP A 698 -21.30 -25.03 52.00
CA TRP A 698 -20.72 -23.71 52.28
C TRP A 698 -19.26 -23.89 52.64
N LEU A 699 -18.43 -23.10 51.97
CA LEU A 699 -16.98 -23.12 52.17
C LEU A 699 -16.58 -22.04 53.18
N ALA A 700 -15.71 -22.38 54.12
CA ALA A 700 -15.18 -21.43 55.11
C ALA A 700 -14.53 -20.24 54.44
N GLY A 701 -14.80 -19.03 54.88
CA GLY A 701 -14.09 -17.81 54.43
C GLY A 701 -12.61 -17.91 54.80
N ALA A 702 -11.73 -17.26 54.07
CA ALA A 702 -10.37 -17.05 54.46
C ALA A 702 -10.35 -16.31 55.82
N GLY A 703 -10.21 -17.03 56.91
CA GLY A 703 -10.40 -16.50 58.24
C GLY A 703 -9.51 -15.33 58.56
N VAL A 704 -10.08 -14.20 58.89
CA VAL A 704 -9.49 -13.26 59.82
C VAL A 704 -9.49 -14.01 61.14
N GLY A 705 -8.37 -14.65 61.51
CA GLY A 705 -8.18 -15.25 62.81
C GLY A 705 -8.28 -14.18 63.89
N THR A 706 -9.49 -14.00 64.48
CA THR A 706 -9.66 -13.34 65.76
C THR A 706 -9.19 -14.29 66.86
N GLY A 707 -7.87 -14.53 66.91
CA GLY A 707 -7.19 -15.13 67.99
C GLY A 707 -6.71 -14.03 68.95
N VAL A 708 -7.53 -13.61 69.90
CA VAL A 708 -7.04 -12.97 71.11
C VAL A 708 -6.31 -14.03 71.90
N GLY A 709 -5.00 -14.08 71.72
CA GLY A 709 -4.07 -14.93 72.45
C GLY A 709 -2.86 -14.12 72.84
N THR A 710 -2.93 -13.57 74.07
CA THR A 710 -1.76 -13.05 74.78
C THR A 710 -0.79 -14.19 75.02
N GLY A 711 0.41 -14.14 74.41
CA GLY A 711 1.47 -15.13 74.70
C GLY A 711 2.76 -14.83 73.97
N VAL A 712 3.69 -14.25 74.71
CA VAL A 712 5.08 -14.02 74.24
C VAL A 712 5.77 -15.37 74.15
N GLY A 713 6.33 -15.69 72.97
CA GLY A 713 7.19 -16.90 72.84
C GLY A 713 7.87 -16.91 71.46
N ALA A 714 9.13 -16.54 71.41
CA ALA A 714 10.01 -16.70 70.27
C ALA A 714 10.19 -18.18 69.91
N GLY A 715 9.80 -18.59 68.69
CA GLY A 715 10.06 -19.95 68.20
C GLY A 715 10.08 -19.89 66.70
N VAL A 716 11.28 -20.03 66.16
CA VAL A 716 11.52 -20.27 64.71
C VAL A 716 10.87 -21.59 64.33
N GLY A 717 9.82 -21.59 63.56
CA GLY A 717 9.12 -22.81 63.15
C GLY A 717 8.49 -22.64 61.78
N ALA A 718 8.98 -23.38 60.86
CA ALA A 718 8.43 -23.87 59.58
C ALA A 718 7.23 -23.12 58.97
N GLY A 719 7.44 -22.53 57.82
CA GLY A 719 6.43 -21.85 57.01
C GLY A 719 5.25 -22.75 56.69
N THR A 720 4.10 -22.42 57.30
CA THR A 720 2.80 -22.79 56.75
C THR A 720 2.47 -21.77 55.70
N SER A 721 2.60 -22.19 54.44
CA SER A 721 2.07 -21.45 53.28
C SER A 721 0.58 -21.23 53.53
N LYS A 722 0.17 -19.95 53.72
CA LYS A 722 -1.23 -19.56 53.66
C LYS A 722 -1.67 -19.70 52.21
N GLU A 723 -2.15 -20.88 51.85
CA GLU A 723 -2.80 -21.08 50.54
C GLU A 723 -4.07 -20.22 50.55
N THR A 724 -4.07 -19.21 49.66
CA THR A 724 -5.31 -18.46 49.37
C THR A 724 -6.27 -19.43 48.70
N PRO A 725 -7.50 -19.62 49.23
CA PRO A 725 -8.41 -20.57 48.60
C PRO A 725 -8.77 -20.11 47.19
N GLY A 726 -8.47 -20.97 46.20
CA GLY A 726 -8.88 -20.78 44.81
C GLY A 726 -10.39 -20.92 44.63
N LEU A 727 -10.86 -20.78 43.40
CA LEU A 727 -12.23 -21.07 42.98
C LEU A 727 -12.60 -22.50 43.46
N MET A 728 -13.68 -22.67 44.19
CA MET A 728 -14.09 -23.96 44.80
C MET A 728 -13.08 -24.55 45.82
N GLY A 729 -12.02 -23.85 46.18
CA GLY A 729 -11.11 -24.27 47.22
C GLY A 729 -11.54 -23.81 48.61
N GLY A 730 -11.27 -24.62 49.66
CA GLY A 730 -11.52 -24.24 51.02
C GLY A 730 -12.09 -25.42 51.84
N LYS A 731 -12.03 -25.31 53.18
CA LYS A 731 -12.66 -26.28 54.06
C LYS A 731 -14.18 -26.12 54.03
N ILE A 732 -14.90 -27.23 54.13
CA ILE A 732 -16.35 -27.19 54.35
C ILE A 732 -16.61 -26.53 55.68
N ASP A 733 -17.48 -25.51 55.73
CA ASP A 733 -18.00 -24.92 56.95
C ASP A 733 -19.23 -25.71 57.42
N HIS A 734 -20.19 -25.87 56.55
CA HIS A 734 -21.35 -26.74 56.76
C HIS A 734 -21.90 -27.25 55.42
N MET A 735 -22.69 -28.29 55.44
CA MET A 735 -23.33 -28.89 54.29
C MET A 735 -24.77 -29.28 54.66
N VAL A 736 -25.70 -29.10 53.74
CA VAL A 736 -27.06 -29.56 53.81
C VAL A 736 -27.36 -30.44 52.59
N ALA A 737 -27.73 -31.68 52.82
CA ALA A 737 -28.18 -32.61 51.80
C ALA A 737 -29.65 -32.94 52.00
N THR A 738 -30.46 -32.98 50.91
CA THR A 738 -31.89 -33.18 50.93
C THR A 738 -32.37 -34.16 49.87
N GLY A 739 -33.47 -34.85 50.14
CA GLY A 739 -34.15 -35.80 49.25
C GLY A 739 -33.51 -37.19 49.26
N SER A 740 -34.16 -38.15 49.96
CA SER A 740 -33.75 -39.55 50.03
C SER A 740 -32.23 -39.71 50.36
N VAL A 741 -31.82 -39.04 51.43
CA VAL A 741 -30.39 -39.01 51.84
C VAL A 741 -29.96 -40.37 52.35
N VAL A 742 -28.82 -40.87 51.84
CA VAL A 742 -28.12 -42.06 52.39
C VAL A 742 -26.66 -41.66 52.61
N LEU A 743 -26.21 -41.81 53.84
CA LEU A 743 -24.82 -41.67 54.26
C LEU A 743 -24.26 -43.04 54.62
N GLU A 744 -23.22 -43.48 53.96
CA GLU A 744 -22.47 -44.72 54.19
C GLU A 744 -21.05 -44.42 54.70
N GLN A 745 -20.74 -44.86 55.86
CA GLN A 745 -19.42 -44.77 56.47
C GLN A 745 -18.97 -46.18 56.89
N PRO A 746 -17.66 -46.43 57.09
CA PRO A 746 -17.19 -47.73 57.58
C PRO A 746 -17.95 -48.16 58.81
N GLY A 747 -18.70 -49.27 58.73
CA GLY A 747 -19.47 -49.82 59.82
C GLY A 747 -20.85 -49.13 60.13
N ARG A 748 -21.21 -48.01 59.41
CA ARG A 748 -22.42 -47.24 59.74
C ARG A 748 -23.12 -46.78 58.42
N ARG A 749 -24.45 -46.86 58.41
CA ARG A 749 -25.30 -46.37 57.32
C ARG A 749 -26.47 -45.54 57.94
N GLY A 750 -26.51 -44.28 57.45
CA GLY A 750 -27.61 -43.37 57.81
C GLY A 750 -28.56 -43.14 56.63
N THR A 751 -29.88 -43.23 56.87
CA THR A 751 -30.94 -42.94 55.89
C THR A 751 -31.89 -41.91 56.40
N GLY A 752 -32.30 -40.94 55.60
CA GLY A 752 -33.26 -39.87 55.97
C GLY A 752 -33.69 -39.01 54.87
N GLU A 753 -34.35 -37.88 55.08
CA GLU A 753 -34.77 -36.92 54.09
C GLU A 753 -33.84 -35.72 54.03
N LYS A 754 -33.23 -35.33 55.17
CA LYS A 754 -32.29 -34.21 55.25
C LYS A 754 -31.12 -34.55 56.15
N LEU A 755 -29.92 -34.23 55.72
CA LEU A 755 -28.69 -34.32 56.51
C LEU A 755 -28.09 -32.91 56.59
N VAL A 756 -27.74 -32.48 57.77
CA VAL A 756 -26.94 -31.27 58.03
C VAL A 756 -25.64 -31.70 58.67
N TYR A 757 -24.53 -31.30 58.04
CA TYR A 757 -23.18 -31.48 58.55
C TYR A 757 -22.64 -30.12 58.99
N THR A 758 -22.05 -30.04 60.15
CA THR A 758 -21.34 -28.85 60.66
C THR A 758 -19.91 -29.21 61.01
N ALA A 759 -18.94 -28.47 60.38
CA ALA A 759 -17.54 -28.80 60.48
C ALA A 759 -16.90 -28.46 61.86
N VAL A 760 -17.38 -27.40 62.53
CA VAL A 760 -16.82 -26.89 63.76
C VAL A 760 -16.81 -28.00 64.86
N ASP A 761 -17.81 -28.83 64.92
CA ASP A 761 -17.97 -29.92 65.89
C ASP A 761 -17.98 -31.30 65.21
N SER A 762 -17.80 -31.37 63.92
CA SER A 762 -17.84 -32.56 63.02
C SER A 762 -19.14 -33.38 63.26
N THR A 763 -20.27 -32.65 63.37
CA THR A 763 -21.56 -33.22 63.72
C THR A 763 -22.44 -33.42 62.52
N TYR A 764 -23.09 -34.57 62.41
CA TYR A 764 -24.16 -34.86 61.45
C TYR A 764 -25.50 -34.89 62.20
N VAL A 765 -26.48 -34.20 61.57
CA VAL A 765 -27.90 -34.27 62.08
C VAL A 765 -28.71 -34.79 60.90
N LEU A 766 -29.28 -35.97 61.10
CA LEU A 766 -30.14 -36.63 60.09
C LEU A 766 -31.59 -36.54 60.53
N THR A 767 -32.42 -36.01 59.64
CA THR A 767 -33.86 -35.87 59.87
C THR A 767 -34.64 -36.54 58.75
N GLY A 768 -35.89 -36.89 59.03
CA GLY A 768 -36.84 -37.53 58.13
C GLY A 768 -38.21 -36.93 58.17
N THR A 769 -39.15 -37.54 57.43
CA THR A 769 -40.57 -37.22 57.50
C THR A 769 -41.26 -38.17 58.51
N ARG A 770 -42.51 -37.87 58.86
CA ARG A 770 -43.32 -38.76 59.71
C ARG A 770 -43.53 -40.14 59.05
N SER A 771 -43.58 -40.21 57.74
CA SER A 771 -43.77 -41.45 56.96
C SER A 771 -42.47 -42.23 56.81
N VAL A 772 -41.33 -41.52 56.73
CA VAL A 772 -39.95 -42.08 56.54
C VAL A 772 -39.03 -41.43 57.61
N PRO A 773 -39.00 -41.96 58.85
CA PRO A 773 -38.18 -41.41 59.89
C PRO A 773 -36.71 -41.69 59.63
N PRO A 774 -35.76 -40.85 60.11
CA PRO A 774 -34.36 -41.06 59.91
C PRO A 774 -33.93 -42.37 60.69
N ARG A 775 -32.97 -43.10 60.02
CA ARG A 775 -32.44 -44.36 60.57
C ARG A 775 -30.95 -44.36 60.43
N VAL A 776 -30.31 -44.79 61.54
CA VAL A 776 -28.90 -45.11 61.56
C VAL A 776 -28.71 -46.55 61.85
N GLU A 777 -28.02 -47.32 61.03
CA GLU A 777 -27.65 -48.73 61.23
C GLU A 777 -26.16 -48.78 61.50
N ASP A 778 -25.79 -49.32 62.59
CA ASP A 778 -24.42 -49.60 63.01
C ASP A 778 -24.18 -51.08 63.00
N SER A 779 -23.06 -51.53 62.40
CA SER A 779 -22.77 -52.95 62.27
C SER A 779 -22.50 -53.63 63.58
N ALA A 780 -22.07 -52.89 64.62
CA ALA A 780 -21.74 -53.39 65.93
C ALA A 780 -22.93 -53.23 66.96
N GLU A 781 -23.64 -52.12 66.88
CA GLU A 781 -24.65 -51.72 67.88
C GLU A 781 -26.11 -51.93 67.47
N GLY A 782 -26.36 -52.12 66.12
CA GLY A 782 -27.73 -52.34 65.68
C GLY A 782 -28.32 -51.13 64.99
N SER A 783 -29.62 -50.90 65.04
CA SER A 783 -30.28 -49.76 64.33
C SER A 783 -31.00 -48.80 65.26
N THR A 784 -30.95 -47.54 65.02
CA THR A 784 -31.61 -46.49 65.80
C THR A 784 -32.49 -45.65 64.90
N THR A 785 -33.74 -45.36 65.34
CA THR A 785 -34.64 -44.46 64.60
C THR A 785 -35.23 -43.45 65.59
N GLY A 786 -35.53 -42.24 65.12
CA GLY A 786 -36.07 -41.19 65.98
C GLY A 786 -36.65 -40.05 65.19
N ALA A 787 -36.96 -38.91 65.78
CA ALA A 787 -37.37 -37.69 65.06
C ALA A 787 -36.18 -37.01 64.34
N ALA A 788 -35.07 -36.94 65.01
CA ALA A 788 -33.76 -36.52 64.47
C ALA A 788 -32.65 -37.32 65.16
N LEU A 789 -31.59 -37.68 64.37
CA LEU A 789 -30.44 -38.46 64.83
C LEU A 789 -29.19 -37.59 64.66
N ARG A 790 -28.50 -37.37 65.80
CA ARG A 790 -27.21 -36.68 65.84
C ARG A 790 -26.07 -37.67 66.06
N PHE A 791 -25.05 -37.61 65.31
CA PHE A 791 -23.82 -38.40 65.42
C PHE A 791 -22.61 -37.67 64.99
N ARG A 792 -21.45 -38.06 65.45
CA ARG A 792 -20.14 -37.52 65.03
C ARG A 792 -19.38 -38.50 64.19
N SER A 793 -18.51 -37.99 63.34
CA SER A 793 -17.57 -38.82 62.62
C SER A 793 -16.49 -39.34 63.62
N GLY A 794 -16.30 -40.66 63.72
CA GLY A 794 -15.34 -41.24 64.60
C GLY A 794 -15.79 -41.42 66.09
N ASP A 795 -17.01 -41.14 66.39
CA ASP A 795 -17.71 -41.39 67.66
C ASP A 795 -18.76 -42.46 67.41
N ASP A 796 -18.74 -43.52 68.21
CA ASP A 796 -19.71 -44.65 68.10
C ASP A 796 -21.08 -44.30 68.63
N SER A 797 -21.29 -43.15 69.30
CA SER A 797 -22.54 -42.73 69.86
C SER A 797 -23.51 -42.09 68.83
N VAL A 798 -24.79 -42.50 68.90
CA VAL A 798 -25.88 -41.85 68.17
C VAL A 798 -26.85 -41.25 69.20
N GLN A 799 -26.99 -39.94 69.15
CA GLN A 799 -27.94 -39.21 69.99
C GLN A 799 -29.29 -39.02 69.24
N VAL A 800 -30.40 -39.41 69.94
CA VAL A 800 -31.72 -39.14 69.40
C VAL A 800 -32.24 -37.84 69.96
N LEU A 801 -32.53 -36.88 68.99
CA LEU A 801 -33.15 -35.63 69.38
C LEU A 801 -34.66 -35.72 69.21
N GLY A 802 -35.47 -35.07 70.13
CA GLY A 802 -36.93 -35.09 70.11
C GLY A 802 -37.53 -34.37 68.89
N SER A 803 -36.84 -33.36 68.32
CA SER A 803 -37.16 -32.66 67.07
C SER A 803 -35.90 -31.99 66.58
N GLU A 804 -35.92 -31.46 65.34
CA GLU A 804 -34.85 -30.66 64.82
C GLU A 804 -34.56 -29.42 65.68
N ASP A 805 -35.60 -28.84 66.31
CA ASP A 805 -35.55 -27.67 67.19
C ASP A 805 -35.59 -28.00 68.70
N GLY A 806 -35.53 -29.29 69.12
CA GLY A 806 -35.54 -29.68 70.54
C GLY A 806 -36.85 -29.58 71.28
N LYS A 807 -37.94 -29.30 70.59
CA LYS A 807 -39.27 -28.95 71.22
C LYS A 807 -40.38 -30.05 71.26
N VAL A 808 -40.23 -31.14 70.50
CA VAL A 808 -41.28 -32.24 70.51
C VAL A 808 -40.64 -33.59 70.69
N ALA A 809 -41.05 -34.34 71.74
CA ALA A 809 -40.57 -35.70 71.97
C ALA A 809 -41.26 -36.68 70.98
N GLY A 810 -40.44 -37.13 69.96
CA GLY A 810 -40.81 -38.21 69.03
C GLY A 810 -40.58 -39.57 69.71
N ARG A 811 -41.25 -40.62 69.20
CA ARG A 811 -40.95 -41.99 69.61
C ARG A 811 -39.56 -42.41 69.16
N VAL A 812 -38.71 -42.90 70.08
CA VAL A 812 -37.42 -43.51 69.81
C VAL A 812 -37.57 -45.02 69.73
N ARG A 813 -37.04 -45.62 68.68
CA ARG A 813 -36.90 -47.09 68.59
C ARG A 813 -35.43 -47.45 68.38
N SER A 814 -34.93 -48.27 69.32
CA SER A 814 -33.54 -48.81 69.14
C SER A 814 -33.67 -50.33 69.07
N GLU A 815 -32.97 -50.90 68.09
CA GLU A 815 -32.84 -52.34 67.92
C GLU A 815 -31.37 -52.71 68.13
N THR A 816 -30.99 -53.29 69.22
CA THR A 816 -29.63 -53.66 69.60
C THR A 816 -29.29 -55.06 69.11
N ARG A 817 -28.16 -55.29 68.42
CA ARG A 817 -27.65 -56.64 68.18
C ARG A 817 -26.93 -57.13 69.41
N VAL A 818 -27.39 -58.19 69.98
CA VAL A 818 -26.68 -58.92 71.03
C VAL A 818 -25.67 -59.82 70.35
N LYS A 819 -24.39 -59.63 70.61
CA LYS A 819 -23.37 -60.61 70.24
C LYS A 819 -23.52 -61.87 71.15
N HIS A 820 -23.83 -62.98 70.50
CA HIS A 820 -23.67 -64.26 71.08
C HIS A 820 -22.22 -64.77 70.98
#